data_fcf2eee91f19d92683f746c9ae41d694
#
_entry.id   fcf2eee91f19d92683f746c9ae41d694
#
_cell.length_a   1.000
_cell.length_b   1.000
_cell.length_c   1.000
_cell.angle_alpha   90.00
_cell.angle_beta   90.00
_cell.angle_gamma   90.00
#
_symmetry.space_group_name_H-M   'P 1'
#
loop_
_entity.id
_entity.type
_entity.pdbx_description
1 polymer ?
#
loop_
_entity_poly.entity_id
_entity_poly.type
_entity_poly.pdbx_seq_one_letter_code
_entity_poly.pdbx_strand_id
1 'polypeptide(L)'
;MPVNSYVMRVQDFRKGAMLFSLFVLLATTVFSQQSAMEHGATARWQWELKRLADPETGQIPLNMRQRELNYVSTLPKNTDVNPIARTSTGWKHRGPYFIGGRTRAIGIDVADTQRILAGSVSGGMWLTTNGGKTWNAAQKTNELRSTTCLIQDIRPNHQHIWYMGTGEAYGQSAGARGAYYLGDGLFVSEDSGKSWSPIASTAAGNPVSFSTGWQLVWNLALDHSAHDTVQEMYASCYNQVQRSFNGGKTWTNILAGGYFTDVAVSSKGIVYATSSSEGQKKGIFRGADNGALVNINPTFLGSTYKRIVIGMDPNNENVVYFLLNTENFGKSLANFRGEVEWNALYRYTYLGGDGTGDSGIWEDLSANLPAGSAFDRWNVQGSYNMLVKVRPGNSQHVFIGGTNLYMSTAAFSDSTHTQKIGGYKLNAKWPDVGVYPNHHPDQHNLVFYPNDSSKFLNANDGGVFRSTNINALPFVWESLNNGYLTTQFYTVALDHASPQSPLLVAGAQDNCQVMTVSDASNAIWTETYFGDGSYCAVEDGAKLFYFSKQQGKMIKATVDAKGNRTAYARIDPIGGSKYLFINPYVLDPVDNNVMYLAGGKYLWRNNQLRNIPLLNNNDSITQGWVRGTDSVVIRNEFVSALGVSTKPAHRLYYGTTLKRLYRVDSAHLSANLKPKDITATAFPSAYIGCVAVDPRNADKVMVSFSNYNVYSIFSSEDGGKTWTKAAGNLEQFGTGLGDGPSVRWLSILPVDDGTVYLAATSAGFFATDTLQGLNTKWVQQASGEIGNMVCDMFDVRPSDGTIALATHGNGVYTANIVKKGDILNAENIEKLAVLRAVISPNPASNLIRITGNCESLQKNLTQNQLSTNSSITLVDPLGRIVKTQPLTTSNFLPNKGFEVELSLQNIPDGYYYVRIKVGKALKTLPVFVTASR
;
A
#
# COMPACT_ATOMS: atom_id res chain seq x y z
N MET A 1 -1.47 34.94 78.58
CA MET A 1 -0.76 34.58 77.34
C MET A 1 -1.51 33.44 76.72
N PRO A 2 -2.20 33.56 75.60
CA PRO A 2 -3.01 32.48 75.09
C PRO A 2 -2.24 31.54 74.13
N VAL A 3 -2.54 30.24 74.27
CA VAL A 3 -2.13 29.17 73.39
C VAL A 3 -3.02 29.15 72.17
N ASN A 4 -2.44 29.29 70.98
CA ASN A 4 -3.15 29.16 69.68
C ASN A 4 -3.14 27.73 69.24
N SER A 5 -4.29 27.06 69.24
CA SER A 5 -4.55 25.76 68.67
C SER A 5 -4.86 25.90 67.17
N TYR A 6 -4.05 25.39 66.30
CA TYR A 6 -4.34 25.24 64.88
C TYR A 6 -5.33 24.08 64.66
N VAL A 7 -6.55 24.40 64.31
CA VAL A 7 -7.53 23.44 63.79
C VAL A 7 -7.35 23.35 62.27
N MET A 8 -6.69 22.31 61.80
CA MET A 8 -6.68 21.96 60.35
C MET A 8 -8.05 21.48 59.95
N ARG A 9 -8.66 22.14 58.99
CA ARG A 9 -10.00 21.85 58.50
C ARG A 9 -10.00 20.52 57.72
N VAL A 10 -10.81 19.56 58.14
CA VAL A 10 -11.08 18.27 57.52
C VAL A 10 -11.54 18.36 56.02
N GLN A 11 -11.91 19.56 55.54
CA GLN A 11 -12.33 19.79 54.16
C GLN A 11 -11.18 19.71 53.12
N ASP A 12 -9.95 19.99 53.49
CA ASP A 12 -8.81 19.95 52.54
C ASP A 12 -8.29 18.53 52.29
N PHE A 13 -8.52 17.65 53.26
CA PHE A 13 -8.16 16.23 53.07
C PHE A 13 -9.10 15.48 52.12
N ARG A 14 -10.39 15.88 52.07
CA ARG A 14 -11.35 15.30 51.13
C ARG A 14 -11.11 15.76 49.68
N LYS A 15 -10.67 17.01 49.46
CA LYS A 15 -10.32 17.51 48.13
C LYS A 15 -9.03 16.87 47.57
N GLY A 16 -8.01 16.68 48.44
CA GLY A 16 -6.77 15.97 48.06
C GLY A 16 -7.02 14.49 47.73
N ALA A 17 -7.85 13.80 48.49
CA ALA A 17 -8.21 12.42 48.25
C ALA A 17 -9.08 12.26 46.99
N MET A 18 -9.97 13.20 46.71
CA MET A 18 -10.81 13.19 45.51
C MET A 18 -10.01 13.51 44.22
N LEU A 19 -9.03 14.43 44.28
CA LEU A 19 -8.09 14.71 43.20
C LEU A 19 -7.12 13.50 42.95
N PHE A 20 -6.65 12.85 43.99
CA PHE A 20 -5.81 11.67 43.86
C PHE A 20 -6.58 10.47 43.30
N SER A 21 -7.85 10.28 43.72
CA SER A 21 -8.72 9.24 43.16
C SER A 21 -9.10 9.55 41.71
N LEU A 22 -9.30 10.83 41.34
CA LEU A 22 -9.55 11.22 39.94
C LEU A 22 -8.30 11.03 39.06
N PHE A 23 -7.11 11.32 39.60
CA PHE A 23 -5.83 11.08 38.88
C PHE A 23 -5.51 9.59 38.73
N VAL A 24 -5.86 8.77 39.72
CA VAL A 24 -5.70 7.30 39.63
C VAL A 24 -6.74 6.71 38.69
N LEU A 25 -8.00 7.20 38.67
CA LEU A 25 -8.99 6.78 37.68
C LEU A 25 -8.62 7.24 36.25
N LEU A 26 -8.13 8.46 36.07
CA LEU A 26 -7.63 8.94 34.77
C LEU A 26 -6.37 8.15 34.34
N ALA A 27 -5.46 7.85 35.26
CA ALA A 27 -4.30 7.03 34.97
C ALA A 27 -4.70 5.58 34.62
N THR A 28 -5.66 4.98 35.31
CA THR A 28 -6.14 3.62 34.99
C THR A 28 -6.93 3.58 33.69
N THR A 29 -7.70 4.61 33.34
CA THR A 29 -8.37 4.69 32.05
C THR A 29 -7.39 4.93 30.88
N VAL A 30 -6.35 5.74 31.09
CA VAL A 30 -5.26 5.90 30.11
C VAL A 30 -4.45 4.61 29.96
N PHE A 31 -4.17 3.90 31.04
CA PHE A 31 -3.47 2.60 30.99
C PHE A 31 -4.35 1.48 30.41
N SER A 32 -5.67 1.48 30.65
CA SER A 32 -6.57 0.49 30.01
C SER A 32 -6.81 0.81 28.53
N GLN A 33 -6.84 2.09 28.12
CA GLN A 33 -6.85 2.47 26.70
C GLN A 33 -5.53 2.13 26.01
N GLN A 34 -4.38 2.26 26.66
CA GLN A 34 -3.11 1.82 26.09
C GLN A 34 -3.03 0.32 25.87
N SER A 35 -3.60 -0.51 26.74
CA SER A 35 -3.60 -1.97 26.57
C SER A 35 -4.57 -2.45 25.47
N ALA A 36 -5.65 -1.73 25.20
CA ALA A 36 -6.57 -2.01 24.11
C ALA A 36 -6.05 -1.52 22.74
N MET A 37 -5.13 -0.55 22.70
CA MET A 37 -4.52 -0.01 21.48
C MET A 37 -3.40 -0.89 20.90
N GLU A 38 -2.91 -1.91 21.58
CA GLU A 38 -1.76 -2.70 21.14
C GLU A 38 -2.09 -3.81 20.12
N HIS A 39 -3.35 -3.98 19.72
CA HIS A 39 -3.74 -5.08 18.83
C HIS A 39 -4.46 -4.61 17.57
N GLY A 40 -4.05 -5.17 16.43
CA GLY A 40 -4.70 -4.97 15.15
C GLY A 40 -4.12 -3.82 14.32
N ALA A 41 -4.97 -3.21 13.60
CA ALA A 41 -4.64 -2.22 12.59
C ALA A 41 -4.11 -0.89 13.11
N THR A 42 -4.49 -0.50 14.33
CA THR A 42 -3.90 0.64 15.03
C THR A 42 -2.41 0.41 15.30
N ALA A 43 -2.02 -0.82 15.65
CA ALA A 43 -0.62 -1.18 15.88
C ALA A 43 0.22 -1.08 14.59
N ARG A 44 -0.34 -1.46 13.43
CA ARG A 44 0.30 -1.28 12.13
C ARG A 44 0.54 0.19 11.84
N TRP A 45 -0.48 1.01 12.00
CA TRP A 45 -0.39 2.43 11.77
C TRP A 45 0.67 3.11 12.67
N GLN A 46 0.66 2.79 13.96
CA GLN A 46 1.64 3.32 14.92
C GLN A 46 3.07 2.92 14.54
N TRP A 47 3.25 1.69 14.07
CA TRP A 47 4.55 1.23 13.58
C TRP A 47 4.99 1.99 12.32
N GLU A 48 4.09 2.19 11.34
CA GLU A 48 4.37 2.99 10.15
C GLU A 48 4.69 4.44 10.49
N LEU A 49 3.87 5.08 11.33
CA LEU A 49 4.13 6.45 11.75
C LEU A 49 5.50 6.58 12.42
N LYS A 50 5.84 5.64 13.31
CA LYS A 50 7.10 5.67 14.04
C LYS A 50 8.31 5.59 13.11
N ARG A 51 8.23 4.86 12.02
CA ARG A 51 9.33 4.70 11.06
C ARG A 51 9.38 5.78 9.98
N LEU A 52 8.33 6.59 9.79
CA LEU A 52 8.21 7.55 8.70
C LEU A 52 8.11 9.00 9.17
N ALA A 53 7.52 9.26 10.33
CA ALA A 53 7.33 10.63 10.81
C ALA A 53 8.66 11.37 10.92
N ASP A 54 8.64 12.65 10.63
CA ASP A 54 9.68 13.59 11.02
C ASP A 54 9.85 13.54 12.56
N PRO A 55 11.02 13.23 13.08
CA PRO A 55 11.23 13.08 14.51
C PRO A 55 10.98 14.35 15.33
N GLU A 56 11.11 15.53 14.73
CA GLU A 56 10.89 16.82 15.40
C GLU A 56 9.40 17.11 15.59
N THR A 57 8.58 16.76 14.59
CA THR A 57 7.15 17.05 14.61
C THR A 57 6.28 15.87 15.04
N GLY A 58 6.82 14.65 14.99
CA GLY A 58 6.06 13.42 15.19
C GLY A 58 5.01 13.15 14.10
N GLN A 59 5.08 13.85 12.97
CA GLN A 59 4.14 13.78 11.85
C GLN A 59 4.87 13.47 10.54
N ILE A 60 4.23 12.78 9.62
CA ILE A 60 4.71 12.70 8.24
C ILE A 60 4.62 14.10 7.64
N PRO A 61 5.69 14.63 7.01
CA PRO A 61 5.66 16.00 6.46
C PRO A 61 4.54 16.19 5.44
N LEU A 62 4.00 17.42 5.41
CA LEU A 62 2.94 17.78 4.48
C LEU A 62 3.35 17.51 3.03
N ASN A 63 2.46 16.91 2.25
CA ASN A 63 2.64 16.64 0.82
C ASN A 63 3.82 15.72 0.49
N MET A 64 4.31 14.95 1.45
CA MET A 64 5.57 14.23 1.29
C MET A 64 5.53 13.28 0.09
N ARG A 65 4.44 12.54 -0.11
CA ARG A 65 4.35 11.62 -1.25
C ARG A 65 4.49 12.32 -2.60
N GLN A 66 3.79 13.44 -2.81
CA GLN A 66 3.91 14.22 -4.04
C GLN A 66 5.30 14.86 -4.16
N ARG A 67 5.83 15.37 -3.05
CA ARG A 67 7.15 15.99 -2.98
C ARG A 67 8.24 14.99 -3.33
N GLU A 68 8.24 13.81 -2.70
CA GLU A 68 9.23 12.76 -3.00
C GLU A 68 9.12 12.25 -4.44
N LEU A 69 7.90 12.07 -4.99
CA LEU A 69 7.70 11.67 -6.38
C LEU A 69 8.23 12.73 -7.36
N ASN A 70 7.96 14.00 -7.10
CA ASN A 70 8.50 15.10 -7.89
C ASN A 70 10.03 15.14 -7.83
N TYR A 71 10.60 14.99 -6.63
CA TYR A 71 12.05 14.95 -6.46
C TYR A 71 12.67 13.74 -7.16
N VAL A 72 12.15 12.55 -6.94
CA VAL A 72 12.62 11.30 -7.58
C VAL A 72 12.51 11.39 -9.11
N SER A 73 11.54 12.14 -9.64
CA SER A 73 11.42 12.35 -11.09
C SER A 73 12.65 13.06 -11.69
N THR A 74 13.40 13.80 -10.88
CA THR A 74 14.64 14.50 -11.28
C THR A 74 15.89 13.64 -11.13
N LEU A 75 15.82 12.51 -10.43
CA LEU A 75 16.96 11.63 -10.22
C LEU A 75 17.27 10.80 -11.47
N PRO A 76 18.51 10.37 -11.63
CA PRO A 76 18.91 9.49 -12.73
C PRO A 76 18.10 8.19 -12.72
N LYS A 77 17.58 7.79 -13.89
CA LYS A 77 16.75 6.59 -14.03
C LYS A 77 16.92 5.89 -15.38
N ASN A 78 16.46 4.65 -15.45
CA ASN A 78 16.67 3.76 -16.60
C ASN A 78 15.98 4.24 -17.90
N THR A 79 14.92 5.04 -17.84
CA THR A 79 14.21 5.52 -19.04
C THR A 79 15.04 6.49 -19.88
N ASP A 80 16.11 7.04 -19.33
CA ASP A 80 17.03 7.96 -20.04
C ASP A 80 18.04 7.20 -20.92
N VAL A 81 17.97 5.86 -20.92
CA VAL A 81 18.85 4.95 -21.65
C VAL A 81 18.17 4.41 -22.90
N ASN A 82 18.90 4.43 -24.01
CA ASN A 82 18.50 3.89 -25.32
C ASN A 82 17.91 2.49 -25.22
N PRO A 83 16.66 2.24 -25.71
CA PRO A 83 16.01 0.93 -25.66
C PRO A 83 16.75 -0.18 -26.46
N ILE A 84 17.76 0.15 -27.27
CA ILE A 84 18.60 -0.82 -28.02
C ILE A 84 19.76 -1.34 -27.16
N ALA A 85 20.16 -0.62 -26.09
CA ALA A 85 21.15 -1.06 -25.13
C ALA A 85 20.50 -1.69 -23.88
N ARG A 86 19.42 -2.42 -24.06
CA ARG A 86 18.89 -3.32 -23.05
C ARG A 86 19.84 -4.51 -22.88
N THR A 87 20.97 -4.30 -22.21
CA THR A 87 21.38 -5.29 -21.22
C THR A 87 20.32 -5.19 -20.14
N SER A 88 19.20 -5.88 -20.37
CA SER A 88 18.14 -5.96 -19.41
C SER A 88 18.79 -6.49 -18.13
N THR A 89 18.76 -5.73 -17.05
CA THR A 89 18.99 -6.26 -15.69
C THR A 89 17.98 -7.36 -15.38
N GLY A 90 17.23 -7.81 -16.37
CA GLY A 90 16.34 -8.95 -16.35
C GLY A 90 15.33 -8.94 -15.22
N TRP A 91 14.88 -7.76 -14.76
CA TRP A 91 13.85 -7.68 -13.74
C TRP A 91 12.62 -8.46 -14.18
N LYS A 92 12.29 -9.45 -13.39
CA LYS A 92 11.20 -10.39 -13.65
C LYS A 92 10.18 -10.27 -12.53
N HIS A 93 8.92 -10.03 -12.89
CA HIS A 93 7.82 -10.12 -11.94
C HIS A 93 7.60 -11.58 -11.56
N ARG A 94 7.52 -11.88 -10.26
CA ARG A 94 7.40 -13.24 -9.71
C ARG A 94 6.02 -13.55 -9.15
N GLY A 95 5.10 -12.61 -9.23
CA GLY A 95 3.75 -12.76 -8.67
C GLY A 95 3.65 -12.20 -7.24
N PRO A 96 2.70 -12.73 -6.47
CA PRO A 96 1.82 -13.89 -6.77
C PRO A 96 0.79 -13.58 -7.86
N TYR A 97 0.58 -14.54 -8.76
CA TYR A 97 -0.33 -14.38 -9.89
C TYR A 97 -1.80 -14.58 -9.49
N PHE A 98 -2.05 -15.42 -8.48
CA PHE A 98 -3.39 -15.84 -8.06
C PHE A 98 -3.83 -15.28 -6.69
N ILE A 99 -3.01 -14.42 -6.07
CA ILE A 99 -3.32 -13.78 -4.80
C ILE A 99 -3.42 -12.27 -5.05
N GLY A 100 -4.60 -11.70 -4.81
CA GLY A 100 -4.80 -10.26 -4.90
C GLY A 100 -4.40 -9.56 -3.60
N GLY A 101 -4.58 -8.25 -3.59
CA GLY A 101 -4.46 -7.41 -2.40
C GLY A 101 -5.75 -6.67 -2.12
N ARG A 102 -5.77 -5.86 -1.08
CA ARG A 102 -6.94 -5.10 -0.63
C ARG A 102 -7.61 -4.34 -1.77
N THR A 103 -8.86 -4.70 -2.05
CA THR A 103 -9.68 -4.16 -3.14
C THR A 103 -10.96 -3.55 -2.56
N ARG A 104 -11.17 -2.25 -2.76
CA ARG A 104 -12.36 -1.54 -2.28
C ARG A 104 -13.34 -1.17 -3.39
N ALA A 105 -12.81 -0.89 -4.57
CA ALA A 105 -13.61 -0.47 -5.72
C ALA A 105 -13.79 -1.64 -6.69
N ILE A 106 -15.02 -1.86 -7.15
CA ILE A 106 -15.32 -2.85 -8.17
C ILE A 106 -16.54 -2.41 -8.96
N GLY A 107 -16.51 -2.63 -10.28
CA GLY A 107 -17.64 -2.33 -11.16
C GLY A 107 -17.67 -3.27 -12.36
N ILE A 108 -18.87 -3.63 -12.80
CA ILE A 108 -19.13 -4.41 -14.00
C ILE A 108 -19.73 -3.46 -15.03
N ASP A 109 -19.17 -3.44 -16.24
CA ASP A 109 -19.69 -2.61 -17.32
C ASP A 109 -21.08 -3.09 -17.75
N VAL A 110 -22.07 -2.18 -17.72
CA VAL A 110 -23.44 -2.52 -18.06
C VAL A 110 -23.63 -2.85 -19.55
N ALA A 111 -22.75 -2.34 -20.42
CA ALA A 111 -22.77 -2.62 -21.86
C ALA A 111 -21.99 -3.88 -22.25
N ASP A 112 -21.00 -4.27 -21.42
CA ASP A 112 -20.14 -5.43 -21.68
C ASP A 112 -19.71 -6.08 -20.36
N THR A 113 -20.42 -7.08 -19.92
CA THR A 113 -20.19 -7.76 -18.63
C THR A 113 -18.87 -8.56 -18.57
N GLN A 114 -18.15 -8.70 -19.68
CA GLN A 114 -16.78 -9.20 -19.69
C GLN A 114 -15.77 -8.12 -19.24
N ARG A 115 -16.18 -6.85 -19.31
CA ARG A 115 -15.39 -5.74 -18.82
C ARG A 115 -15.69 -5.50 -17.36
N ILE A 116 -14.67 -5.67 -16.51
CA ILE A 116 -14.73 -5.44 -15.07
C ILE A 116 -13.57 -4.53 -14.70
N LEU A 117 -13.85 -3.56 -13.86
CA LEU A 117 -12.82 -2.70 -13.23
C LEU A 117 -12.72 -3.03 -11.76
N ALA A 118 -11.49 -3.07 -11.26
CA ALA A 118 -11.21 -3.30 -9.84
C ALA A 118 -10.11 -2.34 -9.35
N GLY A 119 -10.38 -1.66 -8.24
CA GLY A 119 -9.48 -0.68 -7.64
C GLY A 119 -8.90 -1.17 -6.32
N SER A 120 -7.57 -1.37 -6.29
CA SER A 120 -6.81 -1.66 -5.08
C SER A 120 -6.39 -0.37 -4.39
N VAL A 121 -6.25 -0.42 -3.07
CA VAL A 121 -5.83 0.75 -2.26
C VAL A 121 -4.36 1.10 -2.39
N SER A 122 -3.52 0.20 -2.90
CA SER A 122 -2.09 0.43 -3.11
C SER A 122 -1.60 -0.01 -4.48
N GLY A 123 -2.39 -0.83 -5.19
CA GLY A 123 -2.08 -1.35 -6.51
C GLY A 123 -2.74 -0.59 -7.66
N GLY A 124 -3.59 0.42 -7.37
CA GLY A 124 -4.27 1.24 -8.37
C GLY A 124 -5.45 0.57 -9.06
N MET A 125 -5.85 1.11 -10.21
CA MET A 125 -6.98 0.64 -11.00
C MET A 125 -6.53 -0.43 -12.00
N TRP A 126 -7.31 -1.49 -12.10
CA TRP A 126 -7.12 -2.63 -13.00
C TRP A 126 -8.36 -2.88 -13.85
N LEU A 127 -8.13 -3.31 -15.07
CA LEU A 127 -9.17 -3.58 -16.05
C LEU A 127 -9.01 -5.02 -16.59
N THR A 128 -10.11 -5.77 -16.64
CA THR A 128 -10.23 -6.98 -17.44
C THR A 128 -11.28 -6.78 -18.54
N THR A 129 -11.08 -7.41 -19.70
CA THR A 129 -12.04 -7.43 -20.82
C THR A 129 -12.46 -8.86 -21.16
N ASN A 130 -12.14 -9.82 -20.28
CA ASN A 130 -12.43 -11.24 -20.47
C ASN A 130 -13.00 -11.90 -19.21
N GLY A 131 -13.75 -11.12 -18.42
CA GLY A 131 -14.46 -11.60 -17.25
C GLY A 131 -13.56 -12.03 -16.08
N GLY A 132 -12.40 -11.44 -15.92
CA GLY A 132 -11.46 -11.72 -14.82
C GLY A 132 -10.49 -12.87 -15.11
N LYS A 133 -10.40 -13.36 -16.36
CA LYS A 133 -9.41 -14.38 -16.73
C LYS A 133 -8.00 -13.80 -16.76
N THR A 134 -7.85 -12.53 -17.10
CA THR A 134 -6.60 -11.77 -17.03
C THR A 134 -6.89 -10.30 -16.73
N TRP A 135 -5.93 -9.63 -16.10
CA TRP A 135 -6.03 -8.21 -15.75
C TRP A 135 -4.87 -7.40 -16.31
N ASN A 136 -5.14 -6.14 -16.61
CA ASN A 136 -4.15 -5.15 -17.01
C ASN A 136 -4.28 -3.93 -16.09
N ALA A 137 -3.14 -3.39 -15.65
CA ALA A 137 -3.15 -2.14 -14.90
C ALA A 137 -3.65 -0.99 -15.80
N ALA A 138 -4.66 -0.26 -15.35
CA ALA A 138 -5.24 0.89 -16.04
C ALA A 138 -4.58 2.22 -15.62
N GLN A 139 -3.64 2.19 -14.68
CA GLN A 139 -2.85 3.34 -14.25
C GLN A 139 -1.36 3.05 -14.40
N LYS A 140 -0.58 4.09 -14.69
CA LYS A 140 0.89 3.98 -14.79
C LYS A 140 1.53 3.81 -13.41
N THR A 141 2.74 3.25 -13.40
CA THR A 141 3.49 2.95 -12.16
C THR A 141 3.89 4.18 -11.33
N ASN A 142 3.84 5.37 -11.90
CA ASN A 142 4.17 6.64 -11.25
C ASN A 142 2.95 7.48 -10.85
N GLU A 143 1.73 6.96 -11.05
CA GLU A 143 0.50 7.64 -10.68
C GLU A 143 0.05 7.28 -9.26
N LEU A 144 -0.90 8.08 -8.73
CA LEU A 144 -1.55 7.78 -7.46
C LEU A 144 -2.33 6.47 -7.56
N ARG A 145 -2.09 5.53 -6.61
CA ARG A 145 -2.60 4.17 -6.72
C ARG A 145 -3.70 3.81 -5.72
N SER A 146 -4.16 4.74 -4.90
CA SER A 146 -5.23 4.48 -3.93
C SER A 146 -6.60 4.64 -4.58
N THR A 147 -7.32 3.56 -4.81
CA THR A 147 -8.69 3.58 -5.35
C THR A 147 -9.66 2.99 -4.33
N THR A 148 -10.71 3.73 -3.98
CA THR A 148 -11.63 3.39 -2.89
C THR A 148 -13.08 3.18 -3.30
N CYS A 149 -13.53 3.84 -4.37
CA CYS A 149 -14.87 3.67 -4.93
C CYS A 149 -14.85 3.87 -6.44
N LEU A 150 -15.88 3.36 -7.10
CA LEU A 150 -16.00 3.34 -8.55
C LEU A 150 -17.47 3.37 -8.95
N ILE A 151 -17.83 4.16 -9.95
CA ILE A 151 -19.18 4.20 -10.52
C ILE A 151 -19.16 4.43 -12.03
N GLN A 152 -20.06 3.79 -12.75
CA GLN A 152 -20.28 3.98 -14.19
C GLN A 152 -21.46 4.92 -14.44
N ASP A 153 -21.37 5.78 -15.44
CA ASP A 153 -22.53 6.46 -15.96
C ASP A 153 -23.32 5.51 -16.87
N ILE A 154 -24.43 5.00 -16.35
CA ILE A 154 -25.23 3.98 -17.05
C ILE A 154 -26.23 4.56 -18.04
N ARG A 155 -26.33 5.90 -18.18
CA ARG A 155 -27.24 6.55 -19.15
C ARG A 155 -26.88 6.15 -20.58
N PRO A 156 -27.84 6.03 -21.49
CA PRO A 156 -27.59 5.75 -22.90
C PRO A 156 -26.52 6.69 -23.47
N ASN A 157 -25.60 6.17 -24.26
CA ASN A 157 -24.45 6.87 -24.86
C ASN A 157 -23.38 7.41 -23.89
N HIS A 158 -23.56 7.27 -22.58
CA HIS A 158 -22.55 7.67 -21.57
C HIS A 158 -21.83 6.49 -20.90
N GLN A 159 -22.17 5.25 -21.22
CA GLN A 159 -21.70 4.03 -20.58
C GLN A 159 -20.18 3.82 -20.66
N HIS A 160 -19.48 4.56 -21.53
CA HIS A 160 -18.02 4.59 -21.59
C HIS A 160 -17.37 5.47 -20.50
N ILE A 161 -18.18 6.24 -19.75
CA ILE A 161 -17.72 7.16 -18.72
C ILE A 161 -17.74 6.47 -17.36
N TRP A 162 -16.61 6.56 -16.68
CA TRP A 162 -16.44 6.02 -15.33
C TRP A 162 -15.82 7.06 -14.42
N TYR A 163 -16.18 7.03 -13.15
CA TYR A 163 -15.60 7.86 -12.11
C TYR A 163 -15.02 6.99 -11.01
N MET A 164 -13.83 7.33 -10.50
CA MET A 164 -13.27 6.72 -9.33
C MET A 164 -12.93 7.77 -8.27
N GLY A 165 -13.12 7.39 -7.01
CA GLY A 165 -12.67 8.12 -5.85
C GLY A 165 -11.40 7.51 -5.29
N THR A 166 -10.59 8.35 -4.63
CA THR A 166 -9.29 7.95 -4.10
C THR A 166 -9.15 8.26 -2.61
N GLY A 167 -8.23 7.57 -1.95
CA GLY A 167 -7.86 7.77 -0.54
C GLY A 167 -8.56 6.83 0.41
N GLU A 168 -7.80 5.91 1.01
CA GLU A 168 -8.26 5.04 2.06
C GLU A 168 -7.98 5.65 3.43
N ALA A 169 -9.03 5.92 4.20
CA ALA A 169 -8.91 6.04 5.63
C ALA A 169 -9.15 4.69 6.27
N TYR A 170 -8.25 4.29 7.10
CA TYR A 170 -8.45 3.14 7.95
C TYR A 170 -9.60 3.40 8.95
N GLY A 171 -10.46 2.41 9.23
CA GLY A 171 -11.72 2.60 9.96
C GLY A 171 -11.60 3.42 11.24
N GLN A 172 -10.60 3.18 12.08
CA GLN A 172 -10.38 3.96 13.31
C GLN A 172 -9.50 5.19 13.10
N SER A 173 -8.81 5.33 11.99
CA SER A 173 -7.90 6.43 11.68
C SER A 173 -8.54 7.55 10.85
N ALA A 174 -9.81 7.42 10.46
CA ALA A 174 -10.53 8.45 9.72
C ALA A 174 -10.60 9.81 10.44
N GLY A 175 -10.47 9.82 11.74
CA GLY A 175 -10.45 11.03 12.55
C GLY A 175 -9.10 11.69 12.69
N ALA A 176 -8.07 11.15 12.20
CA ALA A 176 -6.73 11.67 12.39
C ALA A 176 -6.00 11.75 11.07
N ARG A 177 -5.12 12.65 10.96
CA ARG A 177 -4.06 12.86 9.98
C ARG A 177 -3.30 11.57 9.56
N GLY A 178 -3.92 10.39 9.65
CA GLY A 178 -3.35 9.06 9.63
C GLY A 178 -3.94 8.11 8.61
N ALA A 179 -4.56 8.58 7.54
CA ALA A 179 -4.88 7.71 6.43
C ALA A 179 -3.58 7.21 5.80
N TYR A 180 -3.46 5.92 5.70
CA TYR A 180 -2.25 5.28 5.18
C TYR A 180 -2.07 5.53 3.67
N TYR A 181 -3.17 5.61 2.93
CA TYR A 181 -3.20 5.89 1.49
C TYR A 181 -4.11 7.08 1.21
N LEU A 182 -3.60 8.29 1.42
CA LEU A 182 -4.34 9.48 1.01
C LEU A 182 -4.55 9.51 -0.50
N GLY A 183 -5.72 9.96 -0.90
CA GLY A 183 -6.09 10.19 -2.27
C GLY A 183 -5.81 11.61 -2.74
N ASP A 184 -6.12 11.85 -3.98
CA ASP A 184 -6.09 13.17 -4.62
C ASP A 184 -7.39 13.42 -5.39
N GLY A 185 -8.51 13.30 -4.70
CA GLY A 185 -9.83 13.57 -5.24
C GLY A 185 -10.38 12.49 -6.15
N LEU A 186 -11.05 12.92 -7.19
CA LEU A 186 -11.73 12.09 -8.16
C LEU A 186 -10.99 12.06 -9.49
N PHE A 187 -11.13 10.94 -10.19
CA PHE A 187 -10.65 10.75 -11.54
C PHE A 187 -11.81 10.32 -12.45
N VAL A 188 -11.71 10.67 -13.72
CA VAL A 188 -12.67 10.28 -14.75
C VAL A 188 -11.96 9.50 -15.85
N SER A 189 -12.63 8.46 -16.35
CA SER A 189 -12.29 7.77 -17.58
C SER A 189 -13.40 8.01 -18.61
N GLU A 190 -13.02 8.37 -19.80
CA GLU A 190 -13.94 8.56 -20.96
C GLU A 190 -13.75 7.48 -22.03
N ASP A 191 -13.00 6.41 -21.69
CA ASP A 191 -12.62 5.34 -22.62
C ASP A 191 -12.88 3.93 -22.06
N SER A 192 -13.93 3.80 -21.24
CA SER A 192 -14.35 2.55 -20.59
C SER A 192 -13.29 1.99 -19.61
N GLY A 193 -12.64 2.85 -18.86
CA GLY A 193 -11.72 2.50 -17.80
C GLY A 193 -10.28 2.20 -18.25
N LYS A 194 -9.92 2.46 -19.52
CA LYS A 194 -8.56 2.19 -20.02
C LYS A 194 -7.55 3.24 -19.57
N SER A 195 -7.97 4.50 -19.52
CA SER A 195 -7.15 5.60 -19.02
C SER A 195 -7.96 6.51 -18.09
N TRP A 196 -7.26 7.25 -17.22
CA TRP A 196 -7.86 8.06 -16.16
C TRP A 196 -7.22 9.44 -16.10
N SER A 197 -8.06 10.46 -15.94
CA SER A 197 -7.66 11.86 -15.79
C SER A 197 -8.21 12.43 -14.48
N PRO A 198 -7.42 13.24 -13.72
CA PRO A 198 -7.90 13.86 -12.50
C PRO A 198 -9.00 14.88 -12.79
N ILE A 199 -10.03 14.94 -11.95
CA ILE A 199 -11.01 16.02 -11.93
C ILE A 199 -10.40 17.18 -11.15
N ALA A 200 -9.89 18.17 -11.86
CA ALA A 200 -9.05 19.25 -11.31
C ALA A 200 -9.66 20.01 -10.12
N SER A 201 -10.98 20.15 -10.08
CA SER A 201 -11.69 20.81 -8.97
C SER A 201 -11.62 20.07 -7.64
N THR A 202 -11.25 18.79 -7.65
CA THR A 202 -11.17 17.93 -6.48
C THR A 202 -9.73 17.58 -6.10
N ALA A 203 -8.79 17.79 -7.04
CA ALA A 203 -7.39 17.48 -6.83
C ALA A 203 -6.75 18.48 -5.85
N ALA A 204 -6.18 17.97 -4.78
CA ALA A 204 -5.44 18.79 -3.82
C ALA A 204 -3.94 18.88 -4.18
N GLY A 205 -3.47 18.03 -5.11
CA GLY A 205 -2.07 17.86 -5.45
C GLY A 205 -1.23 17.37 -4.27
N ASN A 206 -1.85 16.68 -3.31
CA ASN A 206 -1.29 16.48 -2.00
C ASN A 206 -1.78 15.17 -1.33
N PRO A 207 -1.30 14.00 -1.75
CA PRO A 207 -1.77 12.74 -1.20
C PRO A 207 -1.08 12.32 0.11
N VAL A 208 -0.43 13.20 0.85
CA VAL A 208 0.33 12.77 2.05
C VAL A 208 0.03 13.58 3.30
N SER A 209 -0.63 14.70 3.16
CA SER A 209 -1.11 15.47 4.30
C SER A 209 -2.58 15.73 4.12
N PHE A 210 -3.33 15.48 5.17
CA PHE A 210 -4.75 15.72 5.17
C PHE A 210 -5.06 17.22 5.16
N SER A 211 -5.33 17.78 4.00
CA SER A 211 -5.63 19.21 3.81
C SER A 211 -7.06 19.46 3.37
N THR A 212 -7.69 18.47 2.75
CA THR A 212 -9.07 18.58 2.24
C THR A 212 -9.80 17.26 2.34
N GLY A 213 -11.13 17.29 2.47
CA GLY A 213 -11.97 16.10 2.48
C GLY A 213 -11.88 15.25 1.22
N TRP A 214 -11.47 15.82 0.10
CA TRP A 214 -11.27 15.11 -1.16
C TRP A 214 -10.14 14.07 -1.15
N GLN A 215 -9.29 14.10 -0.16
CA GLN A 215 -8.22 13.11 0.00
C GLN A 215 -8.72 11.79 0.61
N LEU A 216 -9.99 11.72 1.01
CA LEU A 216 -10.65 10.51 1.48
C LEU A 216 -12.07 10.48 0.91
N VAL A 217 -12.23 9.80 -0.21
CA VAL A 217 -13.54 9.61 -0.84
C VAL A 217 -14.08 8.24 -0.47
N TRP A 218 -15.21 8.23 0.26
CA TRP A 218 -15.83 7.01 0.74
C TRP A 218 -16.68 6.32 -0.33
N ASN A 219 -17.49 7.12 -1.04
CA ASN A 219 -18.41 6.60 -2.05
C ASN A 219 -18.79 7.68 -3.08
N LEU A 220 -19.29 7.24 -4.22
CA LEU A 220 -19.80 8.06 -5.32
C LEU A 220 -21.21 7.61 -5.67
N ALA A 221 -22.07 8.54 -6.05
CA ALA A 221 -23.38 8.28 -6.63
C ALA A 221 -23.61 9.22 -7.81
N LEU A 222 -24.29 8.73 -8.85
CA LEU A 222 -24.73 9.50 -10.01
C LEU A 222 -26.25 9.59 -10.01
N ASP A 223 -26.79 10.75 -10.36
CA ASP A 223 -28.21 10.87 -10.63
C ASP A 223 -28.49 10.54 -12.10
N HIS A 224 -28.97 9.33 -12.33
CA HIS A 224 -29.34 8.84 -13.65
C HIS A 224 -30.71 9.34 -14.11
N SER A 225 -31.51 10.00 -13.24
CA SER A 225 -32.76 10.67 -13.61
C SER A 225 -32.53 12.05 -14.23
N ALA A 226 -31.33 12.62 -14.08
CA ALA A 226 -30.97 13.92 -14.65
C ALA A 226 -31.00 13.89 -16.18
N HIS A 227 -31.30 15.05 -16.80
CA HIS A 227 -31.29 15.19 -18.24
C HIS A 227 -29.92 14.84 -18.83
N ASP A 228 -29.85 14.27 -20.02
CA ASP A 228 -28.62 13.82 -20.69
C ASP A 228 -27.51 14.88 -20.77
N THR A 229 -27.88 16.17 -20.80
CA THR A 229 -26.93 17.29 -20.84
C THR A 229 -26.38 17.66 -19.44
N VAL A 230 -26.94 17.10 -18.34
CA VAL A 230 -26.56 17.39 -17.00
C VAL A 230 -25.88 16.15 -16.40
N GLN A 231 -24.59 16.25 -16.06
CA GLN A 231 -23.87 15.20 -15.38
C GLN A 231 -23.90 15.48 -13.89
N GLU A 232 -24.95 15.04 -13.24
CA GLU A 232 -25.14 15.23 -11.82
C GLU A 232 -24.50 14.09 -11.03
N MET A 233 -23.68 14.45 -10.07
CA MET A 233 -22.95 13.49 -9.26
C MET A 233 -22.79 13.95 -7.80
N TYR A 234 -22.65 12.97 -6.92
CA TYR A 234 -22.48 13.13 -5.51
C TYR A 234 -21.23 12.38 -5.06
N ALA A 235 -20.49 12.98 -4.14
CA ALA A 235 -19.33 12.38 -3.52
C ALA A 235 -19.42 12.49 -2.01
N SER A 236 -19.37 11.36 -1.32
CA SER A 236 -19.18 11.32 0.12
C SER A 236 -17.68 11.28 0.42
N CYS A 237 -17.24 12.28 1.16
CA CYS A 237 -15.85 12.49 1.51
C CYS A 237 -15.70 12.67 3.02
N TYR A 238 -14.48 12.75 3.49
CA TYR A 238 -14.21 13.12 4.86
C TYR A 238 -14.85 14.47 5.20
N ASN A 239 -15.68 14.53 6.23
CA ASN A 239 -16.40 15.68 6.75
C ASN A 239 -17.48 16.29 5.83
N GLN A 240 -17.78 15.71 4.70
CA GLN A 240 -18.69 16.36 3.75
C GLN A 240 -19.34 15.39 2.75
N VAL A 241 -20.54 15.77 2.31
CA VAL A 241 -21.13 15.25 1.08
C VAL A 241 -21.24 16.38 0.09
N GLN A 242 -20.69 16.18 -1.09
CA GLN A 242 -20.60 17.17 -2.16
C GLN A 242 -21.52 16.81 -3.31
N ARG A 243 -22.10 17.83 -3.99
CA ARG A 243 -22.92 17.69 -5.21
C ARG A 243 -22.33 18.51 -6.34
N SER A 244 -22.32 17.95 -7.53
CA SER A 244 -21.94 18.63 -8.77
C SER A 244 -23.02 18.44 -9.82
N PHE A 245 -23.37 19.51 -10.57
CA PHE A 245 -24.31 19.47 -11.69
C PHE A 245 -23.61 19.45 -13.07
N ASN A 246 -22.29 19.41 -13.11
CA ASN A 246 -21.53 19.65 -14.34
C ASN A 246 -20.33 18.69 -14.48
N GLY A 247 -20.51 17.43 -14.10
CA GLY A 247 -19.49 16.40 -14.24
C GLY A 247 -18.26 16.62 -13.36
N GLY A 248 -18.46 17.23 -12.19
CA GLY A 248 -17.38 17.46 -11.24
C GLY A 248 -16.55 18.72 -11.50
N LYS A 249 -16.96 19.61 -12.43
CA LYS A 249 -16.23 20.88 -12.67
C LYS A 249 -16.36 21.86 -11.50
N THR A 250 -17.51 21.87 -10.86
CA THR A 250 -17.77 22.64 -9.64
C THR A 250 -18.59 21.83 -8.63
N TRP A 251 -18.45 22.12 -7.35
CA TRP A 251 -19.05 21.37 -6.26
C TRP A 251 -19.72 22.26 -5.24
N THR A 252 -20.81 21.79 -4.66
CA THR A 252 -21.53 22.40 -3.56
C THR A 252 -21.59 21.42 -2.39
N ASN A 253 -21.19 21.85 -1.21
CA ASN A 253 -21.30 21.06 0.02
C ASN A 253 -22.79 21.03 0.43
N ILE A 254 -23.43 19.88 0.39
CA ILE A 254 -24.82 19.66 0.78
C ILE A 254 -24.98 19.11 2.19
N LEU A 255 -23.90 18.55 2.77
CA LEU A 255 -23.88 18.04 4.15
C LEU A 255 -22.51 18.27 4.79
N ALA A 256 -22.42 19.17 5.76
CA ALA A 256 -21.24 19.31 6.62
C ALA A 256 -21.26 18.19 7.67
N GLY A 257 -20.70 17.02 7.30
CA GLY A 257 -20.76 15.78 8.07
C GLY A 257 -19.60 15.60 9.06
N GLY A 258 -19.53 14.40 9.58
CA GLY A 258 -18.42 13.89 10.40
C GLY A 258 -17.37 13.14 9.55
N TYR A 259 -16.50 12.41 10.21
CA TYR A 259 -15.39 11.69 9.58
C TYR A 259 -15.86 10.70 8.52
N PHE A 260 -16.95 9.99 8.82
CA PHE A 260 -17.55 9.05 7.88
C PHE A 260 -18.83 9.64 7.32
N THR A 261 -18.91 9.67 6.01
CA THR A 261 -20.11 10.00 5.28
C THR A 261 -20.41 8.90 4.26
N ASP A 262 -21.66 8.77 3.82
CA ASP A 262 -22.04 7.93 2.68
C ASP A 262 -23.14 8.62 1.89
N VAL A 263 -23.32 8.23 0.62
CA VAL A 263 -24.35 8.79 -0.28
C VAL A 263 -24.86 7.73 -1.23
N ALA A 264 -26.19 7.74 -1.44
CA ALA A 264 -26.85 6.95 -2.45
C ALA A 264 -27.96 7.80 -3.12
N VAL A 265 -28.19 7.55 -4.40
CA VAL A 265 -29.21 8.25 -5.19
C VAL A 265 -30.12 7.22 -5.86
N SER A 266 -31.42 7.40 -5.76
CA SER A 266 -32.40 6.53 -6.40
C SER A 266 -32.49 6.80 -7.90
N SER A 267 -33.13 5.90 -8.65
CA SER A 267 -33.40 6.11 -10.08
C SER A 267 -34.28 7.34 -10.39
N LYS A 268 -34.90 7.91 -9.33
CA LYS A 268 -35.74 9.12 -9.39
C LYS A 268 -35.09 10.37 -8.85
N GLY A 269 -33.75 10.36 -8.61
CA GLY A 269 -33.01 11.50 -8.08
C GLY A 269 -33.19 11.72 -6.58
N ILE A 270 -33.75 10.77 -5.84
CA ILE A 270 -33.86 10.88 -4.37
C ILE A 270 -32.51 10.55 -3.72
N VAL A 271 -31.97 11.52 -2.98
CA VAL A 271 -30.67 11.42 -2.31
C VAL A 271 -30.85 10.89 -0.91
N TYR A 272 -30.08 9.92 -0.51
CA TYR A 272 -29.83 9.54 0.89
C TYR A 272 -28.38 9.82 1.23
N ALA A 273 -28.16 10.43 2.39
CA ALA A 273 -26.82 10.75 2.87
C ALA A 273 -26.69 10.40 4.35
N THR A 274 -25.50 10.01 4.78
CA THR A 274 -25.24 9.69 6.18
C THR A 274 -24.00 10.44 6.68
N SER A 275 -23.92 10.62 7.99
CA SER A 275 -22.80 11.23 8.67
C SER A 275 -22.63 10.67 10.06
N SER A 276 -21.40 10.41 10.47
CA SER A 276 -21.03 9.98 11.82
C SER A 276 -21.32 11.06 12.88
N SER A 277 -21.37 10.63 14.15
CA SER A 277 -21.95 11.42 15.26
C SER A 277 -21.14 12.64 15.70
N GLU A 278 -19.86 12.72 15.32
CA GLU A 278 -18.98 13.85 15.63
C GLU A 278 -19.13 15.03 14.64
N GLY A 279 -19.90 14.84 13.56
CA GLY A 279 -20.14 15.90 12.58
C GLY A 279 -21.06 17.02 13.09
N GLN A 280 -20.97 18.18 12.40
CA GLN A 280 -21.91 19.27 12.65
C GLN A 280 -23.35 18.86 12.34
N LYS A 281 -23.53 18.19 11.19
CA LYS A 281 -24.75 17.48 10.86
C LYS A 281 -24.48 15.99 10.95
N LYS A 282 -25.27 15.28 11.75
CA LYS A 282 -25.08 13.88 12.09
C LYS A 282 -26.33 13.04 11.89
N GLY A 283 -26.16 11.79 11.51
CA GLY A 283 -27.23 10.83 11.34
C GLY A 283 -27.55 10.52 9.88
N ILE A 284 -28.82 10.31 9.60
CA ILE A 284 -29.37 9.86 8.33
C ILE A 284 -30.24 10.93 7.73
N PHE A 285 -30.03 11.23 6.47
CA PHE A 285 -30.69 12.31 5.76
C PHE A 285 -31.31 11.79 4.47
N ARG A 286 -32.44 12.40 4.09
CA ARG A 286 -33.14 12.19 2.82
C ARG A 286 -33.45 13.54 2.18
N GLY A 287 -33.35 13.64 0.89
CA GLY A 287 -33.74 14.79 0.12
C GLY A 287 -34.18 14.42 -1.28
N ALA A 288 -34.92 15.26 -1.91
CA ALA A 288 -35.21 15.20 -3.33
C ALA A 288 -34.19 16.06 -4.10
N ASP A 289 -34.18 15.98 -5.42
CA ASP A 289 -33.22 16.62 -6.31
C ASP A 289 -32.96 18.12 -6.01
N ASN A 290 -34.00 18.91 -5.83
CA ASN A 290 -33.87 20.36 -5.55
C ASN A 290 -34.01 20.73 -4.08
N GLY A 291 -34.09 19.76 -3.18
CA GLY A 291 -34.38 19.95 -1.77
C GLY A 291 -33.15 19.95 -0.86
N ALA A 292 -33.26 20.67 0.24
CA ALA A 292 -32.35 20.47 1.36
C ALA A 292 -32.51 19.07 1.92
N LEU A 293 -31.39 18.46 2.35
CA LEU A 293 -31.41 17.20 3.07
C LEU A 293 -32.13 17.34 4.39
N VAL A 294 -33.19 16.55 4.61
CA VAL A 294 -33.97 16.47 5.84
C VAL A 294 -33.44 15.34 6.68
N ASN A 295 -33.27 15.57 7.98
CA ASN A 295 -32.85 14.54 8.93
C ASN A 295 -34.03 13.59 9.20
N ILE A 296 -33.85 12.32 8.90
CA ILE A 296 -34.86 11.27 9.07
C ILE A 296 -34.50 10.28 10.19
N ASN A 297 -33.62 10.66 11.12
CA ASN A 297 -33.16 9.75 12.19
C ASN A 297 -34.33 9.06 12.88
N PRO A 298 -34.26 7.73 13.12
CA PRO A 298 -35.22 7.07 13.98
C PRO A 298 -35.08 7.57 15.44
N THR A 299 -36.17 7.53 16.19
CA THR A 299 -36.18 7.97 17.59
C THR A 299 -35.28 7.12 18.50
N PHE A 300 -34.99 5.89 18.10
CA PHE A 300 -34.11 4.96 18.80
C PHE A 300 -32.63 5.05 18.37
N LEU A 301 -32.25 5.97 17.50
CA LEU A 301 -30.84 6.18 17.15
C LEU A 301 -30.09 6.73 18.38
N GLY A 302 -29.10 5.97 18.82
CA GLY A 302 -28.23 6.40 19.92
C GLY A 302 -27.38 7.62 19.57
N SER A 303 -26.72 8.18 20.56
CA SER A 303 -26.02 9.45 20.42
C SER A 303 -24.62 9.34 19.78
N THR A 304 -23.98 8.15 19.86
CA THR A 304 -22.59 7.94 19.43
C THR A 304 -22.50 6.78 18.44
N TYR A 305 -22.13 7.10 17.22
CA TYR A 305 -21.94 6.13 16.14
C TYR A 305 -20.87 6.64 15.17
N LYS A 306 -20.21 5.69 14.51
CA LYS A 306 -19.17 5.96 13.52
C LYS A 306 -19.74 5.84 12.10
N ARG A 307 -19.22 4.95 11.28
CA ARG A 307 -19.65 4.79 9.91
C ARG A 307 -21.08 4.25 9.80
N ILE A 308 -21.86 4.82 8.87
CA ILE A 308 -23.18 4.35 8.45
C ILE A 308 -23.12 4.14 6.94
N VAL A 309 -23.31 2.90 6.48
CA VAL A 309 -23.36 2.59 5.04
C VAL A 309 -24.78 2.35 4.58
N ILE A 310 -25.09 2.75 3.34
CA ILE A 310 -26.42 2.77 2.76
C ILE A 310 -26.60 1.59 1.80
N GLY A 311 -27.69 0.85 1.92
CA GLY A 311 -28.13 -0.16 0.96
C GLY A 311 -29.55 0.07 0.51
N MET A 312 -29.75 0.68 -0.65
CA MET A 312 -31.07 0.88 -1.25
C MET A 312 -31.59 -0.41 -1.87
N ASP A 313 -32.87 -0.70 -1.70
CA ASP A 313 -33.51 -1.83 -2.38
C ASP A 313 -33.80 -1.45 -3.85
N PRO A 314 -33.14 -2.06 -4.83
CA PRO A 314 -33.34 -1.71 -6.24
C PRO A 314 -34.69 -2.15 -6.79
N ASN A 315 -35.45 -2.97 -6.04
CA ASN A 315 -36.78 -3.41 -6.43
C ASN A 315 -37.87 -2.50 -5.90
N ASN A 316 -37.58 -1.80 -4.80
CA ASN A 316 -38.46 -0.81 -4.17
C ASN A 316 -37.57 0.26 -3.49
N GLU A 317 -37.19 1.28 -4.21
CA GLU A 317 -36.27 2.34 -3.75
C GLU A 317 -36.81 3.18 -2.58
N ASN A 318 -38.10 2.97 -2.19
CA ASN A 318 -38.64 3.50 -0.94
C ASN A 318 -38.10 2.75 0.30
N VAL A 319 -37.49 1.57 0.12
CA VAL A 319 -36.90 0.78 1.21
C VAL A 319 -35.40 0.93 1.19
N VAL A 320 -34.81 1.37 2.31
CA VAL A 320 -33.38 1.59 2.43
C VAL A 320 -32.86 0.98 3.73
N TYR A 321 -31.77 0.25 3.64
CA TYR A 321 -31.05 -0.31 4.79
C TYR A 321 -29.89 0.58 5.18
N PHE A 322 -29.67 0.69 6.49
CA PHE A 322 -28.55 1.40 7.09
C PHE A 322 -27.82 0.44 8.04
N LEU A 323 -26.56 0.20 7.76
CA LEU A 323 -25.68 -0.59 8.62
C LEU A 323 -24.72 0.35 9.35
N LEU A 324 -24.71 0.29 10.68
CA LEU A 324 -24.01 1.21 11.56
C LEU A 324 -22.96 0.50 12.41
N ASN A 325 -21.78 1.11 12.57
CA ASN A 325 -20.91 0.84 13.71
C ASN A 325 -21.25 1.85 14.83
N THR A 326 -21.59 1.36 16.01
CA THR A 326 -22.20 2.16 17.09
C THR A 326 -21.41 2.05 18.39
N GLU A 327 -21.80 2.84 19.40
CA GLU A 327 -21.30 2.73 20.76
C GLU A 327 -22.49 2.61 21.73
N ASN A 328 -22.56 1.50 22.46
CA ASN A 328 -23.54 1.23 23.52
C ASN A 328 -25.02 1.12 23.06
N PHE A 329 -25.28 0.89 21.78
CA PHE A 329 -26.64 0.59 21.28
C PHE A 329 -26.58 -0.32 20.04
N GLY A 330 -27.71 -0.94 19.68
CA GLY A 330 -27.79 -2.02 18.71
C GLY A 330 -27.40 -3.37 19.34
N LYS A 331 -26.68 -4.22 18.63
CA LYS A 331 -26.20 -5.52 19.10
C LYS A 331 -24.73 -5.48 19.47
N SER A 332 -24.43 -5.89 20.70
CA SER A 332 -23.07 -6.04 21.22
C SER A 332 -22.57 -7.46 21.00
N LEU A 333 -21.40 -7.60 20.37
CA LEU A 333 -20.75 -8.88 20.13
C LEU A 333 -19.25 -8.77 20.39
N ALA A 334 -18.68 -9.77 21.08
CA ALA A 334 -17.23 -9.91 21.19
C ALA A 334 -16.70 -10.62 19.95
N ASN A 335 -15.71 -10.03 19.30
CA ASN A 335 -15.02 -10.65 18.16
C ASN A 335 -14.13 -11.84 18.62
N PHE A 336 -13.43 -12.47 17.70
CA PHE A 336 -12.57 -13.63 17.98
C PHE A 336 -11.33 -13.30 18.86
N ARG A 337 -11.07 -12.01 19.10
CA ARG A 337 -10.02 -11.51 20.02
C ARG A 337 -10.57 -11.16 21.40
N GLY A 338 -11.89 -11.25 21.59
CA GLY A 338 -12.57 -10.85 22.81
C GLY A 338 -12.87 -9.34 22.90
N GLU A 339 -12.60 -8.57 21.85
CA GLU A 339 -12.94 -7.15 21.79
C GLU A 339 -14.43 -6.97 21.51
N VAL A 340 -15.10 -6.19 22.35
CA VAL A 340 -16.55 -5.94 22.21
C VAL A 340 -16.80 -4.83 21.22
N GLU A 341 -17.67 -5.09 20.26
CA GLU A 341 -18.09 -4.14 19.23
C GLU A 341 -19.61 -4.05 19.22
N TRP A 342 -20.12 -2.84 18.98
CA TRP A 342 -21.55 -2.57 18.85
C TRP A 342 -21.88 -2.22 17.41
N ASN A 343 -22.96 -2.81 16.89
CA ASN A 343 -23.41 -2.57 15.52
C ASN A 343 -24.94 -2.55 15.47
N ALA A 344 -25.50 -1.79 14.53
CA ALA A 344 -26.93 -1.75 14.27
C ALA A 344 -27.22 -1.94 12.78
N LEU A 345 -28.34 -2.57 12.49
CA LEU A 345 -28.92 -2.70 11.15
C LEU A 345 -30.36 -2.16 11.21
N TYR A 346 -30.64 -1.11 10.43
CA TYR A 346 -31.94 -0.47 10.35
C TYR A 346 -32.52 -0.61 8.96
N ARG A 347 -33.85 -0.74 8.87
CA ARG A 347 -34.61 -0.63 7.63
C ARG A 347 -35.55 0.57 7.73
N TYR A 348 -35.49 1.42 6.72
CA TYR A 348 -36.36 2.57 6.55
C TYR A 348 -37.26 2.35 5.34
N THR A 349 -38.60 2.59 5.50
CA THR A 349 -39.58 2.58 4.42
C THR A 349 -40.18 3.98 4.29
N TYR A 350 -39.92 4.65 3.17
CA TYR A 350 -40.54 5.92 2.85
C TYR A 350 -42.00 5.76 2.45
N LEU A 351 -42.89 6.54 3.02
CA LEU A 351 -44.32 6.53 2.75
C LEU A 351 -44.82 7.77 2.02
N GLY A 352 -44.20 8.94 2.26
CA GLY A 352 -44.61 10.20 1.64
C GLY A 352 -43.94 11.43 2.26
N GLY A 353 -44.34 12.61 1.83
CA GLY A 353 -43.88 13.88 2.39
C GLY A 353 -42.35 14.07 2.33
N ASP A 354 -41.79 14.60 3.40
CA ASP A 354 -40.34 14.73 3.59
C ASP A 354 -39.68 13.45 4.17
N GLY A 355 -40.49 12.45 4.52
CA GLY A 355 -39.99 11.19 5.07
C GLY A 355 -39.79 11.19 6.59
N THR A 356 -40.18 12.25 7.29
CA THR A 356 -40.11 12.34 8.77
C THR A 356 -41.41 11.89 9.45
N GLY A 357 -41.33 11.53 10.73
CA GLY A 357 -42.47 11.13 11.53
C GLY A 357 -43.28 9.99 10.86
N ASP A 358 -44.60 10.15 10.73
CA ASP A 358 -45.49 9.19 10.11
C ASP A 358 -45.30 9.04 8.58
N SER A 359 -44.45 9.88 7.98
CA SER A 359 -44.13 9.79 6.56
C SER A 359 -43.00 8.78 6.24
N GLY A 360 -42.47 8.10 7.26
CA GLY A 360 -41.51 7.03 7.15
C GLY A 360 -41.58 6.01 8.28
N ILE A 361 -41.44 4.73 7.97
CA ILE A 361 -41.39 3.66 8.96
C ILE A 361 -39.96 3.20 9.17
N TRP A 362 -39.53 3.12 10.43
CA TRP A 362 -38.27 2.58 10.85
C TRP A 362 -38.41 1.25 11.56
N GLU A 363 -37.52 0.31 11.26
CA GLU A 363 -37.42 -0.99 11.90
C GLU A 363 -35.98 -1.24 12.37
N ASP A 364 -35.84 -1.64 13.64
CA ASP A 364 -34.54 -2.06 14.18
C ASP A 364 -34.35 -3.56 14.00
N LEU A 365 -33.49 -3.95 13.08
CA LEU A 365 -33.12 -5.32 12.76
C LEU A 365 -31.85 -5.81 13.46
N SER A 366 -31.26 -4.98 14.33
CA SER A 366 -29.96 -5.23 14.98
C SER A 366 -29.92 -6.56 15.75
N ALA A 367 -31.02 -6.95 16.39
CA ALA A 367 -31.14 -8.23 17.12
C ALA A 367 -30.82 -9.45 16.24
N ASN A 368 -31.02 -9.33 14.92
CA ASN A 368 -30.87 -10.40 13.95
C ASN A 368 -29.45 -10.47 13.32
N LEU A 369 -28.55 -9.57 13.70
CA LEU A 369 -27.14 -9.66 13.28
C LEU A 369 -26.52 -10.99 13.75
N PRO A 370 -25.65 -11.65 12.95
CA PRO A 370 -25.12 -12.97 13.25
C PRO A 370 -24.35 -13.04 14.58
N ALA A 371 -24.67 -14.02 15.43
CA ALA A 371 -24.11 -14.17 16.78
C ALA A 371 -23.49 -15.56 17.03
N GLY A 372 -23.05 -16.27 16.01
CA GLY A 372 -22.49 -17.61 16.06
C GLY A 372 -21.21 -17.76 16.89
N SER A 373 -20.30 -18.67 16.49
CA SER A 373 -18.99 -18.85 17.14
C SER A 373 -18.11 -17.59 17.03
N ALA A 374 -17.02 -17.52 17.77
CA ALA A 374 -16.18 -16.33 17.83
C ALA A 374 -15.76 -15.77 16.45
N PHE A 375 -15.43 -16.64 15.49
CA PHE A 375 -15.10 -16.25 14.12
C PHE A 375 -16.33 -16.05 13.20
N ASP A 376 -17.50 -16.54 13.64
CA ASP A 376 -18.74 -16.41 12.89
C ASP A 376 -19.64 -15.29 13.43
N ARG A 377 -19.19 -14.53 14.43
CA ARG A 377 -19.89 -13.36 14.94
C ARG A 377 -19.74 -12.20 14.01
N TRP A 378 -20.79 -11.41 13.93
CA TRP A 378 -20.76 -10.15 13.22
C TRP A 378 -19.76 -9.20 13.84
N ASN A 379 -18.85 -8.63 13.03
CA ASN A 379 -18.02 -7.49 13.41
C ASN A 379 -17.54 -6.75 12.18
N VAL A 380 -17.24 -5.46 12.32
CA VAL A 380 -16.84 -4.55 11.25
C VAL A 380 -15.44 -3.93 11.48
N GLN A 381 -14.71 -4.46 12.43
CA GLN A 381 -13.37 -3.98 12.80
C GLN A 381 -13.33 -2.46 12.99
N GLY A 382 -14.25 -1.91 13.78
CA GLY A 382 -14.29 -0.48 14.08
C GLY A 382 -14.59 0.43 12.89
N SER A 383 -15.45 0.00 11.97
CA SER A 383 -15.85 0.70 10.74
C SER A 383 -14.94 0.45 9.52
N TYR A 384 -13.99 -0.48 9.61
CA TYR A 384 -13.06 -0.74 8.53
C TYR A 384 -13.74 -1.40 7.31
N ASN A 385 -14.47 -2.50 7.55
CA ASN A 385 -15.12 -3.32 6.54
C ASN A 385 -16.63 -3.30 6.73
N MET A 386 -17.34 -2.62 5.86
CA MET A 386 -18.80 -2.48 5.95
C MET A 386 -19.43 -2.40 4.57
N LEU A 387 -20.42 -3.26 4.31
CA LEU A 387 -21.32 -3.15 3.18
C LEU A 387 -22.72 -3.65 3.54
N VAL A 388 -23.73 -3.11 2.90
CA VAL A 388 -25.10 -3.65 2.85
C VAL A 388 -25.64 -3.53 1.43
N LYS A 389 -26.18 -4.61 0.88
CA LYS A 389 -26.70 -4.68 -0.50
C LYS A 389 -27.97 -5.52 -0.57
N VAL A 390 -28.93 -5.12 -1.38
CA VAL A 390 -30.15 -5.87 -1.67
C VAL A 390 -30.04 -6.44 -3.09
N ARG A 391 -30.47 -7.69 -3.26
CA ARG A 391 -30.43 -8.36 -4.57
C ARG A 391 -31.42 -7.75 -5.53
N PRO A 392 -31.03 -7.38 -6.76
CA PRO A 392 -31.96 -7.04 -7.82
C PRO A 392 -32.88 -8.22 -8.15
N GLY A 393 -34.18 -7.97 -8.23
CA GLY A 393 -35.22 -8.99 -8.48
C GLY A 393 -35.68 -9.75 -7.24
N ASN A 394 -35.09 -9.50 -6.04
CA ASN A 394 -35.56 -10.15 -4.80
C ASN A 394 -35.21 -9.37 -3.53
N SER A 395 -36.14 -8.58 -3.02
CA SER A 395 -35.97 -7.76 -1.80
C SER A 395 -35.74 -8.57 -0.52
N GLN A 396 -36.02 -9.88 -0.51
CA GLN A 396 -35.77 -10.72 0.66
C GLN A 396 -34.32 -11.13 0.79
N HIS A 397 -33.55 -11.08 -0.31
CA HIS A 397 -32.13 -11.39 -0.27
C HIS A 397 -31.30 -10.12 0.03
N VAL A 398 -30.90 -9.99 1.28
CA VAL A 398 -30.08 -8.86 1.75
C VAL A 398 -28.72 -9.38 2.22
N PHE A 399 -27.67 -8.72 1.77
CA PHE A 399 -26.28 -9.04 2.08
C PHE A 399 -25.71 -8.00 3.04
N ILE A 400 -25.00 -8.46 4.06
CA ILE A 400 -24.19 -7.63 4.92
C ILE A 400 -22.74 -8.14 4.94
N GLY A 401 -21.79 -7.25 4.81
CA GLY A 401 -20.35 -7.57 4.89
C GLY A 401 -19.70 -6.77 6.00
N GLY A 402 -18.94 -7.48 6.78
CA GLY A 402 -18.00 -7.04 7.78
C GLY A 402 -16.72 -7.85 7.61
N THR A 403 -16.14 -8.38 8.67
CA THR A 403 -15.06 -9.37 8.57
C THR A 403 -15.49 -10.59 7.74
N ASN A 404 -16.73 -11.01 7.89
CA ASN A 404 -17.34 -12.05 7.07
C ASN A 404 -18.44 -11.48 6.18
N LEU A 405 -18.87 -12.26 5.19
CA LEU A 405 -20.02 -11.97 4.34
C LEU A 405 -21.19 -12.86 4.71
N TYR A 406 -22.36 -12.25 4.92
CA TYR A 406 -23.61 -12.92 5.24
C TYR A 406 -24.70 -12.55 4.25
N MET A 407 -25.63 -13.48 4.02
CA MET A 407 -26.83 -13.29 3.24
C MET A 407 -28.05 -13.71 4.09
N SER A 408 -29.04 -12.86 4.18
CA SER A 408 -30.39 -13.24 4.68
C SER A 408 -31.30 -13.48 3.50
N THR A 409 -32.15 -14.50 3.58
CA THR A 409 -33.25 -14.77 2.65
C THR A 409 -34.62 -14.29 3.17
N ALA A 410 -34.61 -13.58 4.30
CA ALA A 410 -35.80 -12.97 4.94
C ALA A 410 -35.55 -11.50 5.31
N ALA A 411 -34.69 -10.77 4.52
CA ALA A 411 -34.42 -9.35 4.71
C ALA A 411 -34.00 -9.00 6.15
N PHE A 412 -33.33 -9.90 6.85
CA PHE A 412 -32.96 -9.82 8.28
C PHE A 412 -34.14 -9.59 9.23
N SER A 413 -35.36 -9.97 8.85
CA SER A 413 -36.53 -9.95 9.76
C SER A 413 -36.41 -10.96 10.90
N ASP A 414 -35.55 -11.96 10.73
CA ASP A 414 -35.14 -12.93 11.75
C ASP A 414 -33.67 -13.36 11.54
N SER A 415 -33.13 -14.08 12.53
CA SER A 415 -31.75 -14.57 12.49
C SER A 415 -31.62 -15.97 11.88
N THR A 416 -32.72 -16.73 11.72
CA THR A 416 -32.70 -18.15 11.30
C THR A 416 -32.47 -18.30 9.80
N HIS A 417 -32.87 -17.30 9.02
CA HIS A 417 -32.72 -17.26 7.56
C HIS A 417 -31.42 -16.54 7.12
N THR A 418 -30.44 -16.44 8.03
CA THR A 418 -29.16 -15.81 7.75
C THR A 418 -28.08 -16.87 7.59
N GLN A 419 -27.34 -16.79 6.48
CA GLN A 419 -26.25 -17.69 6.13
C GLN A 419 -24.93 -16.94 5.99
N LYS A 420 -23.86 -17.48 6.58
CA LYS A 420 -22.49 -17.05 6.29
C LYS A 420 -22.05 -17.63 4.95
N ILE A 421 -21.66 -16.78 4.02
CA ILE A 421 -21.33 -17.16 2.65
C ILE A 421 -19.87 -16.84 2.26
N GLY A 422 -19.10 -16.17 3.11
CA GLY A 422 -17.71 -15.84 2.84
C GLY A 422 -16.98 -15.30 4.06
N GLY A 423 -15.67 -15.02 3.91
CA GLY A 423 -14.82 -14.56 4.98
C GLY A 423 -13.95 -15.67 5.57
N TYR A 424 -13.92 -15.82 6.89
CA TYR A 424 -13.30 -16.97 7.55
C TYR A 424 -14.06 -18.28 7.24
N LYS A 425 -13.37 -19.42 7.26
CA LYS A 425 -14.03 -20.73 7.11
C LYS A 425 -15.12 -20.91 8.16
N LEU A 426 -16.13 -21.71 7.86
CA LEU A 426 -17.19 -22.05 8.80
C LEU A 426 -16.62 -22.72 10.05
N ASN A 427 -17.10 -22.32 11.22
CA ASN A 427 -16.67 -22.83 12.52
C ASN A 427 -15.15 -22.71 12.78
N ALA A 428 -14.51 -21.70 12.20
CA ALA A 428 -13.11 -21.41 12.46
C ALA A 428 -12.86 -21.23 13.96
N LYS A 429 -11.75 -21.77 14.47
CA LYS A 429 -11.32 -21.64 15.87
C LYS A 429 -9.80 -21.74 15.97
N TRP A 430 -9.23 -21.13 16.97
CA TRP A 430 -7.81 -21.28 17.26
C TRP A 430 -7.46 -22.73 17.61
N PRO A 431 -6.34 -23.28 17.13
CA PRO A 431 -5.36 -22.65 16.19
C PRO A 431 -5.72 -22.79 14.71
N ASP A 432 -6.78 -23.57 14.39
CA ASP A 432 -7.21 -23.88 13.03
C ASP A 432 -8.08 -22.76 12.48
N VAL A 433 -7.44 -21.66 12.13
CA VAL A 433 -8.06 -20.52 11.44
C VAL A 433 -7.74 -20.62 9.96
N GLY A 434 -8.76 -20.56 9.13
CA GLY A 434 -8.62 -20.55 7.67
C GLY A 434 -9.69 -19.68 7.05
N VAL A 435 -9.60 -19.49 5.75
CA VAL A 435 -10.60 -18.73 4.98
C VAL A 435 -11.69 -19.62 4.43
N TYR A 436 -12.83 -19.04 4.09
CA TYR A 436 -13.88 -19.72 3.33
C TYR A 436 -13.29 -20.15 1.97
N PRO A 437 -13.64 -21.35 1.44
CA PRO A 437 -13.05 -21.84 0.19
C PRO A 437 -13.13 -20.81 -0.95
N ASN A 438 -11.97 -20.48 -1.52
CA ASN A 438 -11.81 -19.48 -2.57
C ASN A 438 -12.43 -18.11 -2.24
N HIS A 439 -12.33 -17.65 -0.97
CA HIS A 439 -12.80 -16.35 -0.54
C HIS A 439 -11.90 -15.79 0.56
N HIS A 440 -12.03 -14.49 0.87
CA HIS A 440 -11.18 -13.83 1.86
C HIS A 440 -12.02 -13.02 2.87
N PRO A 441 -11.57 -12.85 4.11
CA PRO A 441 -12.16 -11.91 5.08
C PRO A 441 -12.11 -10.44 4.64
N ASP A 442 -12.78 -9.59 5.43
CA ASP A 442 -12.73 -8.13 5.36
C ASP A 442 -13.39 -7.55 4.09
N GLN A 443 -14.74 -7.53 4.12
CA GLN A 443 -15.58 -7.22 2.97
C GLN A 443 -15.69 -5.71 2.72
N HIS A 444 -15.49 -5.27 1.47
CA HIS A 444 -15.55 -3.86 1.10
C HIS A 444 -16.63 -3.52 0.09
N ASN A 445 -16.87 -4.36 -0.89
CA ASN A 445 -17.91 -4.10 -1.89
C ASN A 445 -18.50 -5.38 -2.47
N LEU A 446 -19.73 -5.28 -2.99
CA LEU A 446 -20.45 -6.33 -3.66
C LEU A 446 -21.25 -5.73 -4.81
N VAL A 447 -21.15 -6.31 -6.01
CA VAL A 447 -21.80 -5.82 -7.23
C VAL A 447 -22.45 -6.99 -7.97
N PHE A 448 -23.75 -6.89 -8.27
CA PHE A 448 -24.46 -7.87 -9.08
C PHE A 448 -24.20 -7.66 -10.58
N TYR A 449 -24.23 -8.76 -11.33
CA TYR A 449 -24.24 -8.67 -12.79
C TYR A 449 -25.52 -7.98 -13.29
N PRO A 450 -25.43 -7.03 -14.22
CA PRO A 450 -26.56 -6.19 -14.63
C PRO A 450 -27.81 -6.97 -15.09
N ASN A 451 -27.63 -8.09 -15.77
CA ASN A 451 -28.73 -8.87 -16.34
C ASN A 451 -28.89 -10.24 -15.68
N ASP A 452 -28.18 -10.53 -14.58
CA ASP A 452 -28.22 -11.80 -13.89
C ASP A 452 -27.86 -11.65 -12.41
N SER A 453 -28.84 -11.31 -11.61
CA SER A 453 -28.66 -11.13 -10.16
C SER A 453 -28.42 -12.44 -9.39
N SER A 454 -28.36 -13.59 -10.09
CA SER A 454 -27.85 -14.83 -9.49
C SER A 454 -26.33 -14.86 -9.39
N LYS A 455 -25.65 -13.95 -10.12
CA LYS A 455 -24.21 -13.78 -10.19
C LYS A 455 -23.80 -12.44 -9.59
N PHE A 456 -22.70 -12.42 -8.89
CA PHE A 456 -22.16 -11.18 -8.33
C PHE A 456 -20.65 -11.29 -8.06
N LEU A 457 -20.02 -10.14 -7.94
CA LEU A 457 -18.63 -9.98 -7.54
C LEU A 457 -18.59 -9.48 -6.11
N ASN A 458 -17.56 -9.90 -5.39
CA ASN A 458 -17.18 -9.36 -4.09
C ASN A 458 -15.72 -8.89 -4.13
N ALA A 459 -15.47 -7.75 -3.50
CA ALA A 459 -14.15 -7.18 -3.29
C ALA A 459 -13.84 -7.15 -1.78
N ASN A 460 -12.65 -7.63 -1.41
CA ASN A 460 -12.17 -7.76 -0.03
C ASN A 460 -10.64 -7.60 0.04
N ASP A 461 -10.03 -7.88 1.22
CA ASP A 461 -8.59 -7.75 1.40
C ASP A 461 -7.75 -8.80 0.64
N GLY A 462 -8.36 -9.84 0.11
CA GLY A 462 -7.74 -10.85 -0.76
C GLY A 462 -7.93 -10.61 -2.27
N GLY A 463 -8.59 -9.52 -2.67
CA GLY A 463 -8.79 -9.20 -4.10
C GLY A 463 -10.23 -9.28 -4.57
N VAL A 464 -10.45 -9.94 -5.71
CA VAL A 464 -11.75 -10.02 -6.42
C VAL A 464 -12.21 -11.47 -6.52
N PHE A 465 -13.47 -11.68 -6.15
CA PHE A 465 -14.11 -12.99 -6.15
C PHE A 465 -15.47 -12.95 -6.82
N ARG A 466 -15.86 -14.05 -7.47
CA ARG A 466 -17.14 -14.19 -8.16
C ARG A 466 -17.94 -15.35 -7.60
N SER A 467 -19.24 -15.14 -7.40
CA SER A 467 -20.21 -16.22 -7.29
C SER A 467 -21.09 -16.25 -8.53
N THR A 468 -21.31 -17.43 -9.08
CA THR A 468 -22.12 -17.65 -10.28
C THR A 468 -23.48 -18.25 -9.97
N ASN A 469 -23.74 -18.60 -8.71
CA ASN A 469 -25.02 -19.16 -8.28
C ASN A 469 -25.32 -18.82 -6.81
N ILE A 470 -26.14 -17.82 -6.62
CA ILE A 470 -26.57 -17.36 -5.30
C ILE A 470 -27.31 -18.42 -4.46
N ASN A 471 -27.85 -19.46 -5.09
CA ASN A 471 -28.62 -20.51 -4.44
C ASN A 471 -27.76 -21.78 -4.19
N ALA A 472 -26.47 -21.76 -4.48
CA ALA A 472 -25.59 -22.90 -4.26
C ALA A 472 -25.42 -23.19 -2.76
N LEU A 473 -25.49 -24.46 -2.37
CA LEU A 473 -25.23 -24.95 -1.02
C LEU A 473 -24.30 -26.17 -1.07
N PRO A 474 -23.08 -26.12 -0.50
CA PRO A 474 -22.46 -24.93 0.10
C PRO A 474 -22.23 -23.82 -0.93
N PHE A 475 -22.14 -22.58 -0.46
CA PHE A 475 -21.90 -21.43 -1.33
C PHE A 475 -20.52 -21.53 -2.02
N VAL A 476 -20.46 -21.23 -3.33
CA VAL A 476 -19.25 -21.43 -4.14
C VAL A 476 -18.71 -20.10 -4.65
N TRP A 477 -17.42 -19.92 -4.46
CA TRP A 477 -16.66 -18.78 -4.96
C TRP A 477 -15.62 -19.20 -5.98
N GLU A 478 -15.37 -18.33 -6.94
CA GLU A 478 -14.28 -18.36 -7.90
C GLU A 478 -13.39 -17.15 -7.66
N SER A 479 -12.09 -17.37 -7.45
CA SER A 479 -11.11 -16.29 -7.40
C SER A 479 -10.87 -15.74 -8.81
N LEU A 480 -10.96 -14.44 -8.96
CA LEU A 480 -10.63 -13.75 -10.21
C LEU A 480 -9.25 -13.05 -10.15
N ASN A 481 -8.41 -13.43 -9.22
CA ASN A 481 -7.11 -12.80 -9.00
C ASN A 481 -6.03 -13.16 -10.05
N ASN A 482 -6.42 -13.69 -11.20
CA ASN A 482 -5.52 -14.18 -12.26
C ASN A 482 -4.72 -13.03 -12.92
N GLY A 483 -3.56 -12.71 -12.39
CA GLY A 483 -2.76 -11.57 -12.83
C GLY A 483 -3.21 -10.22 -12.27
N TYR A 484 -4.06 -10.22 -11.25
CA TYR A 484 -4.41 -9.04 -10.46
C TYR A 484 -3.32 -8.77 -9.41
N LEU A 485 -2.21 -8.18 -9.85
CA LEU A 485 -0.95 -8.08 -9.13
C LEU A 485 -0.98 -6.92 -8.13
N THR A 486 -1.73 -7.06 -7.04
CA THR A 486 -1.96 -5.98 -6.07
C THR A 486 -1.54 -6.34 -4.64
N THR A 487 -0.90 -7.48 -4.44
CA THR A 487 -0.45 -7.96 -3.14
C THR A 487 0.55 -7.01 -2.49
N GLN A 488 0.38 -6.75 -1.20
CA GLN A 488 1.15 -5.79 -0.41
C GLN A 488 2.20 -6.52 0.43
N PHE A 489 3.45 -6.58 -0.02
CA PHE A 489 4.52 -7.25 0.70
C PHE A 489 5.28 -6.32 1.63
N TYR A 490 5.61 -6.81 2.83
CA TYR A 490 6.53 -6.21 3.77
C TYR A 490 7.95 -6.78 3.65
N THR A 491 8.08 -8.09 3.40
CA THR A 491 9.35 -8.81 3.50
C THR A 491 9.47 -9.88 2.41
N VAL A 492 10.71 -10.28 2.14
CA VAL A 492 11.03 -11.40 1.23
C VAL A 492 12.32 -12.08 1.70
N ALA A 493 12.46 -13.37 1.43
CA ALA A 493 13.67 -14.16 1.72
C ALA A 493 13.97 -15.16 0.60
N LEU A 494 15.26 -15.42 0.41
CA LEU A 494 15.86 -16.38 -0.50
C LEU A 494 16.51 -17.55 0.26
N ASP A 495 16.72 -18.69 -0.40
CA ASP A 495 17.71 -19.69 0.01
C ASP A 495 19.10 -19.23 -0.45
N HIS A 496 19.97 -18.86 0.48
CA HIS A 496 21.29 -18.30 0.15
C HIS A 496 22.31 -19.36 -0.33
N ALA A 497 22.11 -20.62 0.03
CA ALA A 497 23.04 -21.69 -0.33
C ALA A 497 22.77 -22.36 -1.67
N SER A 498 21.60 -22.11 -2.30
CA SER A 498 21.20 -22.77 -3.54
C SER A 498 21.19 -21.78 -4.72
N PRO A 499 22.31 -21.60 -5.44
CA PRO A 499 22.35 -20.73 -6.62
C PRO A 499 21.26 -21.10 -7.63
N GLN A 500 20.68 -20.10 -8.27
CA GLN A 500 19.60 -20.24 -9.24
C GLN A 500 18.30 -20.88 -8.71
N SER A 501 18.20 -21.16 -7.41
CA SER A 501 16.94 -21.62 -6.81
C SER A 501 15.82 -20.61 -7.06
N PRO A 502 14.68 -21.05 -7.60
CA PRO A 502 13.52 -20.18 -7.82
C PRO A 502 12.72 -19.92 -6.55
N LEU A 503 13.08 -20.54 -5.44
CA LEU A 503 12.37 -20.45 -4.17
C LEU A 503 12.35 -19.01 -3.66
N LEU A 504 11.14 -18.54 -3.31
CA LEU A 504 10.89 -17.28 -2.64
C LEU A 504 9.92 -17.50 -1.50
N VAL A 505 10.18 -16.84 -0.39
CA VAL A 505 9.25 -16.70 0.73
C VAL A 505 9.00 -15.22 0.95
N ALA A 506 7.75 -14.82 1.20
CA ALA A 506 7.43 -13.42 1.39
C ALA A 506 6.28 -13.23 2.40
N GLY A 507 6.35 -12.17 3.18
CA GLY A 507 5.33 -11.77 4.13
C GLY A 507 4.44 -10.66 3.58
N ALA A 508 3.13 -10.91 3.49
CA ALA A 508 2.17 -9.99 2.90
C ALA A 508 1.18 -9.47 3.95
N GLN A 509 0.79 -8.21 3.81
CA GLN A 509 -0.29 -7.63 4.59
C GLN A 509 -1.60 -8.36 4.27
N ASP A 510 -2.34 -8.73 5.29
CA ASP A 510 -3.65 -9.42 5.26
C ASP A 510 -3.63 -10.78 4.53
N ASN A 511 -2.58 -11.08 3.74
CA ASN A 511 -2.46 -12.20 2.82
C ASN A 511 -1.36 -13.21 3.20
N CYS A 512 -1.11 -13.39 4.48
CA CYS A 512 -0.28 -14.46 5.04
C CYS A 512 1.23 -14.34 4.78
N GLN A 513 1.98 -15.32 5.28
CA GLN A 513 3.26 -15.72 4.71
C GLN A 513 2.97 -16.62 3.52
N VAL A 514 3.57 -16.29 2.39
CA VAL A 514 3.41 -17.03 1.13
C VAL A 514 4.75 -17.44 0.57
N MET A 515 4.78 -18.56 -0.17
CA MET A 515 6.01 -19.02 -0.82
C MET A 515 5.75 -19.62 -2.20
N THR A 516 6.76 -19.56 -3.05
CA THR A 516 6.77 -20.26 -4.33
C THR A 516 8.09 -20.99 -4.52
N VAL A 517 8.02 -22.12 -5.21
CA VAL A 517 9.16 -22.94 -5.62
C VAL A 517 9.38 -22.92 -7.14
N SER A 518 8.71 -22.01 -7.83
CA SER A 518 8.73 -21.91 -9.30
C SER A 518 9.05 -20.47 -9.73
N ASP A 519 9.74 -20.32 -10.84
CA ASP A 519 10.03 -19.04 -11.47
C ASP A 519 9.12 -18.69 -12.66
N ALA A 520 8.08 -19.50 -12.91
CA ALA A 520 7.09 -19.22 -13.94
C ALA A 520 6.36 -17.89 -13.64
N SER A 521 5.98 -17.16 -14.69
CA SER A 521 5.27 -15.88 -14.54
C SER A 521 3.90 -16.01 -13.86
N ASN A 522 3.29 -17.18 -13.97
CA ASN A 522 2.04 -17.57 -13.31
C ASN A 522 2.26 -18.62 -12.21
N ALA A 523 3.43 -18.59 -11.55
CA ALA A 523 3.74 -19.48 -10.44
C ALA A 523 2.65 -19.45 -9.36
N ILE A 524 2.35 -20.63 -8.83
CA ILE A 524 1.52 -20.76 -7.64
C ILE A 524 2.35 -20.33 -6.43
N TRP A 525 1.75 -19.47 -5.59
CA TRP A 525 2.25 -19.14 -4.27
C TRP A 525 1.35 -19.78 -3.23
N THR A 526 1.94 -20.51 -2.30
CA THR A 526 1.25 -21.26 -1.27
C THR A 526 1.25 -20.48 0.04
N GLU A 527 0.10 -20.38 0.70
CA GLU A 527 -0.01 -19.80 2.04
C GLU A 527 0.60 -20.74 3.08
N THR A 528 1.54 -20.26 3.88
CA THR A 528 2.29 -21.07 4.85
C THR A 528 1.99 -20.72 6.30
N TYR A 529 1.70 -19.45 6.61
CA TYR A 529 1.37 -19.03 7.96
C TYR A 529 0.37 -17.87 7.97
N PHE A 530 -0.79 -18.11 8.52
CA PHE A 530 -1.96 -17.23 8.48
C PHE A 530 -1.80 -15.97 9.37
N GLY A 531 -2.22 -14.81 8.85
CA GLY A 531 -2.18 -13.48 9.47
C GLY A 531 -1.44 -12.46 8.60
N ASP A 532 -1.10 -11.26 9.14
CA ASP A 532 -0.19 -10.34 8.43
C ASP A 532 1.21 -10.96 8.41
N GLY A 533 1.67 -11.38 7.23
CA GLY A 533 3.00 -11.94 7.06
C GLY A 533 4.07 -10.91 7.44
N SER A 534 4.95 -11.28 8.38
CA SER A 534 6.05 -10.45 8.85
C SER A 534 7.38 -10.97 8.31
N TYR A 535 8.46 -10.91 9.06
CA TYR A 535 9.74 -11.46 8.62
C TYR A 535 9.64 -12.95 8.28
N CYS A 536 10.46 -13.38 7.33
CA CYS A 536 10.65 -14.77 6.95
C CYS A 536 12.14 -15.06 6.78
N ALA A 537 12.52 -16.33 6.92
CA ALA A 537 13.88 -16.80 6.65
C ALA A 537 13.87 -18.25 6.18
N VAL A 538 14.85 -18.60 5.37
CA VAL A 538 15.05 -19.93 4.81
C VAL A 538 16.39 -20.45 5.32
N GLU A 539 16.42 -21.66 5.90
CA GLU A 539 17.68 -22.34 6.21
C GLU A 539 18.39 -22.72 4.91
N ASP A 540 19.69 -22.58 4.88
CA ASP A 540 20.53 -22.94 3.76
C ASP A 540 20.24 -24.37 3.24
N GLY A 541 19.93 -24.47 1.94
CA GLY A 541 19.47 -25.70 1.30
C GLY A 541 18.00 -26.01 1.53
N ALA A 542 17.21 -25.01 1.96
CA ALA A 542 15.75 -25.04 2.09
C ALA A 542 15.18 -26.23 2.87
N LYS A 543 15.86 -26.63 3.98
CA LYS A 543 15.43 -27.74 4.83
C LYS A 543 14.41 -27.30 5.87
N LEU A 544 14.59 -26.12 6.43
CA LEU A 544 13.71 -25.52 7.43
C LEU A 544 13.35 -24.11 7.03
N PHE A 545 12.14 -23.73 7.37
CA PHE A 545 11.58 -22.41 7.11
C PHE A 545 11.17 -21.76 8.43
N TYR A 546 11.38 -20.47 8.52
CA TYR A 546 10.96 -19.65 9.65
C TYR A 546 9.99 -18.60 9.14
N PHE A 547 8.76 -18.67 9.62
CA PHE A 547 7.69 -17.76 9.25
C PHE A 547 7.24 -16.98 10.47
N SER A 548 7.04 -15.70 10.34
CA SER A 548 6.41 -14.92 11.39
C SER A 548 5.20 -14.14 10.89
N LYS A 549 4.35 -13.78 11.81
CA LYS A 549 3.25 -12.87 11.59
C LYS A 549 3.35 -11.69 12.55
N GLN A 550 2.43 -10.76 12.40
CA GLN A 550 2.41 -9.53 13.20
C GLN A 550 2.66 -9.79 14.69
N GLN A 551 3.40 -8.85 15.31
CA GLN A 551 3.73 -8.88 16.74
C GLN A 551 4.58 -10.10 17.16
N GLY A 552 5.51 -10.51 16.30
CA GLY A 552 6.59 -11.44 16.63
C GLY A 552 6.18 -12.88 16.87
N LYS A 553 4.94 -13.27 16.56
CA LYS A 553 4.54 -14.68 16.60
C LYS A 553 5.20 -15.43 15.44
N MET A 554 6.03 -16.43 15.76
CA MET A 554 6.82 -17.10 14.75
C MET A 554 6.75 -18.62 14.89
N ILE A 555 6.89 -19.30 13.73
CA ILE A 555 6.98 -20.75 13.64
C ILE A 555 8.24 -21.17 12.89
N LYS A 556 8.78 -22.33 13.27
CA LYS A 556 9.68 -23.15 12.50
C LYS A 556 8.86 -24.21 11.76
N ALA A 557 9.13 -24.48 10.50
CA ALA A 557 8.31 -25.38 9.69
C ALA A 557 9.13 -26.15 8.65
N THR A 558 8.56 -27.28 8.18
CA THR A 558 8.93 -27.97 6.96
C THR A 558 7.82 -27.81 5.92
N VAL A 559 8.19 -27.89 4.65
CA VAL A 559 7.26 -27.82 3.53
C VAL A 559 7.49 -28.99 2.57
N ASP A 560 6.47 -29.31 1.76
CA ASP A 560 6.59 -30.26 0.65
C ASP A 560 7.18 -29.60 -0.61
N ALA A 561 7.34 -30.38 -1.67
CA ALA A 561 7.86 -29.88 -2.95
C ALA A 561 6.97 -28.84 -3.64
N LYS A 562 5.76 -28.62 -3.16
CA LYS A 562 4.82 -27.60 -3.66
C LYS A 562 4.76 -26.36 -2.74
N GLY A 563 5.51 -26.36 -1.64
CA GLY A 563 5.50 -25.27 -0.65
C GLY A 563 4.39 -25.40 0.41
N ASN A 564 3.64 -26.53 0.46
CA ASN A 564 2.66 -26.72 1.53
C ASN A 564 3.36 -27.07 2.83
N ARG A 565 2.99 -26.43 3.92
CA ARG A 565 3.53 -26.72 5.25
C ARG A 565 3.15 -28.15 5.68
N THR A 566 4.15 -28.98 5.98
CA THR A 566 3.95 -30.38 6.38
C THR A 566 4.01 -30.57 7.88
N ALA A 567 4.91 -29.86 8.57
CA ALA A 567 5.00 -29.86 10.04
C ALA A 567 5.48 -28.52 10.53
N TYR A 568 5.17 -28.16 11.79
CA TYR A 568 5.62 -26.93 12.40
C TYR A 568 5.71 -26.99 13.92
N ALA A 569 6.39 -26.01 14.49
CA ALA A 569 6.33 -25.67 15.89
C ALA A 569 6.36 -24.15 16.06
N ARG A 570 5.56 -23.60 16.95
CA ARG A 570 5.70 -22.22 17.37
C ARG A 570 6.97 -22.09 18.22
N ILE A 571 7.77 -21.06 17.93
CA ILE A 571 9.11 -20.94 18.53
C ILE A 571 9.41 -19.61 19.17
N ASP A 572 8.52 -18.61 19.14
CA ASP A 572 8.76 -17.35 19.83
C ASP A 572 8.92 -17.58 21.35
N PRO A 573 9.81 -16.80 22.02
CA PRO A 573 10.18 -17.09 23.42
C PRO A 573 9.06 -16.76 24.41
N ILE A 574 8.87 -17.63 25.41
CA ILE A 574 8.07 -17.30 26.60
C ILE A 574 8.72 -16.12 27.32
N GLY A 575 7.90 -15.10 27.63
CA GLY A 575 8.35 -13.83 28.22
C GLY A 575 8.80 -12.78 27.20
N GLY A 576 8.75 -13.10 25.91
CA GLY A 576 8.88 -12.11 24.85
C GLY A 576 7.65 -11.19 24.81
N SER A 577 7.86 -9.89 24.65
CA SER A 577 6.78 -8.89 24.66
C SER A 577 7.22 -7.61 23.94
N LYS A 578 6.26 -6.72 23.69
CA LYS A 578 6.49 -5.41 23.04
C LYS A 578 7.16 -5.54 21.67
N TYR A 579 6.80 -6.56 20.95
CA TYR A 579 7.21 -6.76 19.57
C TYR A 579 6.71 -5.62 18.69
N LEU A 580 7.50 -5.25 17.68
CA LEU A 580 7.04 -4.37 16.63
C LEU A 580 5.93 -5.06 15.80
N PHE A 581 5.12 -4.30 15.09
CA PHE A 581 4.08 -4.89 14.23
C PHE A 581 4.72 -5.83 13.20
N ILE A 582 5.68 -5.35 12.41
CA ILE A 582 6.59 -6.19 11.62
C ILE A 582 7.89 -6.31 12.40
N ASN A 583 8.10 -7.45 13.03
CA ASN A 583 9.15 -7.62 14.03
C ASN A 583 10.37 -8.35 13.47
N PRO A 584 11.58 -7.73 13.50
CA PRO A 584 12.75 -8.32 12.88
C PRO A 584 13.31 -9.51 13.64
N TYR A 585 13.73 -10.51 12.89
CA TYR A 585 14.66 -11.57 13.30
C TYR A 585 15.57 -11.92 12.12
N VAL A 586 16.67 -12.58 12.41
CA VAL A 586 17.66 -13.01 11.41
C VAL A 586 18.31 -14.32 11.83
N LEU A 587 18.54 -15.22 10.87
CA LEU A 587 19.41 -16.37 11.05
C LEU A 587 20.87 -15.91 10.99
N ASP A 588 21.75 -16.58 11.74
CA ASP A 588 23.18 -16.39 11.57
C ASP A 588 23.62 -17.00 10.23
N PRO A 589 24.24 -16.21 9.33
CA PRO A 589 24.51 -16.67 7.96
C PRO A 589 25.61 -17.76 7.86
N VAL A 590 26.32 -18.04 8.96
CA VAL A 590 27.35 -19.08 9.03
C VAL A 590 26.85 -20.33 9.75
N ASP A 591 25.91 -20.17 10.67
CA ASP A 591 25.24 -21.27 11.35
C ASP A 591 23.74 -20.98 11.51
N ASN A 592 22.93 -21.43 10.58
CA ASN A 592 21.49 -21.24 10.62
C ASN A 592 20.78 -21.92 11.81
N ASN A 593 21.49 -22.68 12.65
CA ASN A 593 20.97 -23.15 13.94
C ASN A 593 20.85 -22.02 14.98
N VAL A 594 21.43 -20.85 14.67
CA VAL A 594 21.41 -19.65 15.50
C VAL A 594 20.47 -18.60 14.93
N MET A 595 19.58 -18.09 15.77
CA MET A 595 18.67 -16.99 15.42
C MET A 595 18.79 -15.86 16.42
N TYR A 596 18.73 -14.62 15.93
CA TYR A 596 18.61 -13.41 16.73
C TYR A 596 17.23 -12.78 16.49
N LEU A 597 16.53 -12.42 17.56
CA LEU A 597 15.15 -11.90 17.54
C LEU A 597 15.05 -10.61 18.35
N ALA A 598 14.44 -9.59 17.79
CA ALA A 598 14.05 -8.39 18.51
C ALA A 598 12.82 -8.66 19.39
N GLY A 599 12.86 -8.28 20.67
CA GLY A 599 11.75 -8.41 21.61
C GLY A 599 11.61 -7.15 22.46
N GLY A 600 11.05 -6.09 21.89
CA GLY A 600 11.00 -4.78 22.52
C GLY A 600 12.41 -4.19 22.70
N LYS A 601 12.78 -3.87 23.92
CA LYS A 601 14.14 -3.41 24.27
C LYS A 601 15.17 -4.54 24.41
N TYR A 602 14.75 -5.79 24.31
CA TYR A 602 15.61 -6.94 24.48
C TYR A 602 15.98 -7.57 23.15
N LEU A 603 17.22 -8.04 23.08
CA LEU A 603 17.67 -8.94 22.05
C LEU A 603 17.56 -10.37 22.58
N TRP A 604 17.00 -11.27 21.81
CA TRP A 604 16.91 -12.69 22.10
C TRP A 604 17.78 -13.47 21.14
N ARG A 605 18.37 -14.57 21.58
CA ARG A 605 19.14 -15.52 20.79
C ARG A 605 18.69 -16.95 21.07
N ASN A 606 18.58 -17.75 20.03
CA ASN A 606 18.39 -19.19 20.10
C ASN A 606 19.51 -19.90 19.32
N ASN A 607 20.25 -20.80 19.95
CA ASN A 607 21.35 -21.59 19.36
C ASN A 607 20.95 -23.03 19.10
N GLN A 608 19.70 -23.41 19.25
CA GLN A 608 19.24 -24.79 19.25
C GLN A 608 18.01 -24.96 18.35
N LEU A 609 17.91 -24.17 17.28
CA LEU A 609 16.73 -24.19 16.42
C LEU A 609 16.45 -25.56 15.84
N ARG A 610 17.50 -26.31 15.43
CA ARG A 610 17.36 -27.65 14.87
C ARG A 610 16.84 -28.66 15.88
N ASN A 611 17.12 -28.45 17.16
CA ASN A 611 16.71 -29.35 18.26
C ASN A 611 15.25 -29.17 18.69
N ILE A 612 14.57 -28.11 18.23
CA ILE A 612 13.17 -27.88 18.56
C ILE A 612 12.31 -28.85 17.73
N PRO A 613 11.52 -29.75 18.38
CA PRO A 613 10.70 -30.71 17.64
C PRO A 613 9.52 -30.06 16.95
N LEU A 614 9.12 -30.58 15.79
CA LEU A 614 7.96 -30.12 15.02
C LEU A 614 6.71 -30.90 15.48
N LEU A 615 6.05 -30.42 16.54
CA LEU A 615 4.94 -31.10 17.19
C LEU A 615 3.56 -30.57 16.75
N ASN A 616 3.50 -29.70 15.75
CA ASN A 616 2.28 -29.02 15.29
C ASN A 616 1.55 -28.26 16.39
N ASN A 617 2.32 -27.70 17.35
CA ASN A 617 1.79 -26.93 18.47
C ASN A 617 1.89 -25.42 18.25
N ASN A 618 1.08 -24.69 19.01
CA ASN A 618 1.00 -23.22 18.92
C ASN A 618 1.43 -22.51 20.20
N ASP A 619 2.22 -23.18 21.06
CA ASP A 619 2.69 -22.63 22.32
C ASP A 619 4.08 -22.01 22.16
N SER A 620 4.30 -20.83 22.74
CA SER A 620 5.64 -20.24 22.86
C SER A 620 6.53 -21.15 23.69
N ILE A 621 7.84 -21.06 23.49
CA ILE A 621 8.81 -21.97 24.10
C ILE A 621 9.90 -21.24 24.89
N THR A 622 10.59 -22.00 25.79
CA THR A 622 11.83 -21.55 26.45
C THR A 622 13.08 -22.18 25.85
N GLN A 623 12.92 -23.31 25.16
CA GLN A 623 14.02 -24.12 24.65
C GLN A 623 14.99 -23.32 23.77
N GLY A 624 16.25 -23.30 24.16
CA GLY A 624 17.34 -22.65 23.41
C GLY A 624 17.36 -21.12 23.46
N TRP A 625 16.33 -20.47 24.02
CA TRP A 625 16.27 -19.02 24.08
C TRP A 625 17.07 -18.43 25.25
N VAL A 626 17.91 -17.46 24.93
CA VAL A 626 18.64 -16.60 25.86
C VAL A 626 18.26 -15.16 25.61
N ARG A 627 17.84 -14.47 26.67
CA ARG A 627 17.53 -13.05 26.64
C ARG A 627 18.73 -12.21 27.05
N GLY A 628 19.14 -11.26 26.21
CA GLY A 628 20.14 -10.26 26.59
C GLY A 628 19.61 -9.34 27.69
N THR A 629 20.43 -9.10 28.71
CA THR A 629 20.03 -8.30 29.89
C THR A 629 20.08 -6.79 29.63
N ASP A 630 21.07 -6.33 28.82
CA ASP A 630 21.37 -4.91 28.59
C ASP A 630 21.31 -4.53 27.13
N SER A 631 20.30 -5.04 26.39
CA SER A 631 20.25 -4.89 24.93
C SER A 631 19.97 -3.47 24.47
N VAL A 632 19.15 -2.69 25.22
CA VAL A 632 18.90 -1.27 24.99
C VAL A 632 18.79 -0.53 26.33
N VAL A 633 19.58 0.51 26.51
CA VAL A 633 19.68 1.23 27.77
C VAL A 633 18.53 2.22 27.99
N ILE A 634 17.95 2.75 26.92
CA ILE A 634 16.94 3.82 26.98
C ILE A 634 15.54 3.25 27.10
N ARG A 635 14.75 3.78 28.03
CA ARG A 635 13.34 3.43 28.22
C ARG A 635 12.52 3.86 26.99
N ASN A 636 11.61 3.00 26.50
CA ASN A 636 10.74 3.19 25.32
C ASN A 636 11.46 3.16 23.95
N GLU A 637 12.70 2.71 23.90
CA GLU A 637 13.41 2.42 22.67
C GLU A 637 13.39 0.92 22.42
N PHE A 638 13.16 0.49 21.18
CA PHE A 638 13.01 -0.92 20.81
C PHE A 638 14.02 -1.29 19.73
N VAL A 639 14.46 -2.54 19.72
CA VAL A 639 15.27 -3.08 18.61
C VAL A 639 14.43 -3.11 17.34
N SER A 640 14.93 -2.50 16.25
CA SER A 640 14.18 -2.32 14.99
C SER A 640 14.89 -2.90 13.77
N ALA A 641 16.19 -3.16 13.85
CA ALA A 641 16.97 -3.71 12.73
C ALA A 641 18.07 -4.63 13.25
N LEU A 642 18.37 -5.69 12.50
CA LEU A 642 19.39 -6.69 12.79
C LEU A 642 20.24 -6.95 11.55
N GLY A 643 21.57 -7.09 11.70
CA GLY A 643 22.49 -7.51 10.65
C GLY A 643 23.59 -8.38 11.22
N VAL A 644 23.85 -9.54 10.63
CA VAL A 644 24.86 -10.50 11.09
C VAL A 644 25.93 -10.69 10.02
N SER A 645 27.18 -10.79 10.47
CA SER A 645 28.34 -10.91 9.58
C SER A 645 28.74 -12.35 9.30
N THR A 646 29.41 -12.53 8.16
CA THR A 646 30.06 -13.78 7.74
C THR A 646 31.56 -13.79 8.00
N LYS A 647 32.25 -12.64 7.90
CA LYS A 647 33.73 -12.53 8.02
C LYS A 647 34.15 -11.25 8.79
N PRO A 648 34.64 -11.35 10.06
CA PRO A 648 34.53 -12.52 10.90
C PRO A 648 33.09 -12.92 11.15
N ALA A 649 32.83 -14.22 11.35
CA ALA A 649 31.49 -14.75 11.57
C ALA A 649 30.89 -14.25 12.91
N HIS A 650 29.56 -14.31 13.00
CA HIS A 650 28.82 -14.14 14.25
C HIS A 650 28.94 -12.77 14.92
N ARG A 651 29.31 -11.73 14.18
CA ARG A 651 29.19 -10.36 14.68
C ARG A 651 27.81 -9.84 14.37
N LEU A 652 27.08 -9.48 15.40
CA LEU A 652 25.73 -8.93 15.29
C LEU A 652 25.78 -7.42 15.44
N TYR A 653 25.14 -6.74 14.52
CA TYR A 653 24.79 -5.34 14.60
C TYR A 653 23.29 -5.21 14.80
N TYR A 654 22.83 -4.30 15.65
CA TYR A 654 21.42 -4.03 15.78
C TYR A 654 21.11 -2.56 16.04
N GLY A 655 20.11 -2.08 15.31
CA GLY A 655 19.60 -0.72 15.39
C GLY A 655 18.33 -0.63 16.22
N THR A 656 17.97 0.59 16.62
CA THR A 656 16.80 0.85 17.44
C THR A 656 15.84 1.86 16.78
N THR A 657 14.67 2.00 17.38
CA THR A 657 13.61 2.91 16.91
C THR A 657 13.90 4.39 17.11
N LEU A 658 15.01 4.75 17.79
CA LEU A 658 15.31 6.15 18.15
C LEU A 658 16.80 6.55 18.01
N LYS A 659 17.61 5.92 17.17
CA LYS A 659 18.99 6.36 16.90
C LYS A 659 20.07 5.34 17.25
N ARG A 660 19.93 4.54 18.33
CA ARG A 660 21.03 3.74 18.86
C ARG A 660 21.42 2.62 17.92
N LEU A 661 22.70 2.41 17.78
CA LEU A 661 23.28 1.31 17.04
C LEU A 661 24.29 0.59 17.93
N TYR A 662 24.16 -0.71 18.00
CA TYR A 662 24.97 -1.56 18.86
C TYR A 662 25.66 -2.66 18.06
N ARG A 663 26.76 -3.15 18.59
CA ARG A 663 27.52 -4.28 18.06
C ARG A 663 27.78 -5.30 19.16
N VAL A 664 27.64 -6.59 18.84
CA VAL A 664 28.00 -7.72 19.70
C VAL A 664 28.95 -8.62 18.90
N ASP A 665 30.19 -8.74 19.34
CA ASP A 665 31.14 -9.66 18.71
C ASP A 665 30.93 -11.08 19.28
N SER A 666 31.11 -12.11 18.44
CA SER A 666 30.84 -13.51 18.79
C SER A 666 29.47 -13.71 19.46
N ALA A 667 28.43 -13.12 18.89
CA ALA A 667 27.08 -13.06 19.45
C ALA A 667 26.49 -14.46 19.72
N HIS A 668 26.89 -15.49 18.99
CA HIS A 668 26.45 -16.88 19.16
C HIS A 668 26.95 -17.52 20.49
N LEU A 669 28.05 -17.02 21.05
CA LEU A 669 28.65 -17.53 22.30
C LEU A 669 28.40 -16.62 23.51
N SER A 670 28.09 -15.36 23.29
CA SER A 670 27.93 -14.37 24.37
C SER A 670 26.81 -14.77 25.31
N ALA A 671 27.14 -15.08 26.56
CA ALA A 671 26.17 -15.50 27.56
C ALA A 671 25.10 -14.45 27.82
N ASN A 672 25.44 -13.17 27.76
CA ASN A 672 24.54 -12.04 28.09
C ASN A 672 24.25 -11.12 26.89
N LEU A 673 24.71 -11.46 25.67
CA LEU A 673 24.59 -10.60 24.49
C LEU A 673 25.01 -9.15 24.76
N LYS A 674 26.14 -8.97 25.50
CA LYS A 674 26.58 -7.66 25.97
C LYS A 674 26.97 -6.75 24.78
N PRO A 675 26.25 -5.66 24.53
CA PRO A 675 26.51 -4.80 23.40
C PRO A 675 27.64 -3.80 23.67
N LYS A 676 28.31 -3.42 22.59
CA LYS A 676 29.11 -2.20 22.48
C LYS A 676 28.26 -1.15 21.76
N ASP A 677 28.07 0.02 22.37
CA ASP A 677 27.42 1.17 21.71
C ASP A 677 28.40 1.75 20.67
N ILE A 678 27.96 1.80 19.41
CA ILE A 678 28.69 2.35 18.26
C ILE A 678 27.90 3.48 17.60
N THR A 679 26.98 4.08 18.33
CA THR A 679 26.15 5.17 17.87
C THR A 679 26.98 6.40 17.58
N ALA A 680 26.94 6.88 16.34
CA ALA A 680 27.63 8.12 15.97
C ALA A 680 26.90 9.36 16.51
N THR A 681 27.67 10.39 16.86
CA THR A 681 27.10 11.70 17.24
C THR A 681 26.28 12.30 16.10
N ALA A 682 26.73 12.08 14.86
CA ALA A 682 26.08 12.59 13.64
C ALA A 682 24.77 11.87 13.28
N PHE A 683 24.40 10.77 13.93
CA PHE A 683 23.15 10.07 13.64
C PHE A 683 21.95 10.91 14.07
N PRO A 684 20.89 10.96 13.26
CA PRO A 684 19.64 11.60 13.65
C PRO A 684 18.93 10.80 14.77
N SER A 685 18.10 11.45 15.57
CA SER A 685 17.22 10.78 16.55
C SER A 685 16.02 10.16 15.83
N ALA A 686 16.25 9.08 15.08
CA ALA A 686 15.31 8.52 14.12
C ALA A 686 15.34 6.98 14.11
N TYR A 687 14.40 6.38 13.42
CA TYR A 687 14.20 4.93 13.32
C TYR A 687 15.25 4.30 12.40
N ILE A 688 16.07 3.40 12.92
CA ILE A 688 16.95 2.58 12.10
C ILE A 688 16.13 1.46 11.45
N GLY A 689 15.97 1.55 10.12
CA GLY A 689 15.17 0.61 9.34
C GLY A 689 15.94 -0.64 8.92
N CYS A 690 17.25 -0.49 8.65
CA CYS A 690 18.11 -1.58 8.19
C CYS A 690 19.54 -1.42 8.68
N VAL A 691 20.21 -2.54 8.90
CA VAL A 691 21.67 -2.65 9.09
C VAL A 691 22.19 -3.67 8.06
N ALA A 692 22.92 -3.21 7.06
CA ALA A 692 23.54 -4.02 6.02
C ALA A 692 25.04 -4.22 6.32
N VAL A 693 25.49 -5.47 6.29
CA VAL A 693 26.89 -5.84 6.56
C VAL A 693 27.48 -6.45 5.29
N ASP A 694 28.68 -6.01 4.88
CA ASP A 694 29.41 -6.63 3.75
C ASP A 694 29.76 -8.10 4.11
N PRO A 695 29.30 -9.08 3.31
CA PRO A 695 29.55 -10.50 3.62
C PRO A 695 31.04 -10.88 3.56
N ARG A 696 31.90 -10.06 2.98
CA ARG A 696 33.37 -10.29 2.92
C ARG A 696 34.12 -9.62 4.06
N ASN A 697 33.54 -8.59 4.69
CA ASN A 697 34.18 -7.82 5.75
C ASN A 697 33.18 -7.19 6.70
N ALA A 698 33.06 -7.76 7.90
CA ALA A 698 32.15 -7.27 8.93
C ALA A 698 32.39 -5.83 9.39
N ASP A 699 33.54 -5.25 9.10
CA ASP A 699 33.85 -3.84 9.43
C ASP A 699 33.20 -2.85 8.45
N LYS A 700 32.74 -3.34 7.29
CA LYS A 700 31.96 -2.56 6.32
C LYS A 700 30.46 -2.71 6.58
N VAL A 701 29.85 -1.63 7.03
CA VAL A 701 28.46 -1.61 7.47
C VAL A 701 27.75 -0.38 6.96
N MET A 702 26.52 -0.53 6.51
CA MET A 702 25.61 0.57 6.21
C MET A 702 24.37 0.52 7.11
N VAL A 703 23.85 1.69 7.46
CA VAL A 703 22.60 1.81 8.21
C VAL A 703 21.66 2.79 7.51
N SER A 704 20.36 2.47 7.51
CA SER A 704 19.32 3.38 7.04
C SER A 704 18.50 3.93 8.19
N PHE A 705 18.16 5.22 8.09
CA PHE A 705 17.15 5.90 8.89
C PHE A 705 15.95 6.16 7.98
N SER A 706 14.80 5.60 8.31
CA SER A 706 13.65 5.59 7.40
C SER A 706 12.69 6.76 7.58
N ASN A 707 12.87 7.59 8.59
CA ASN A 707 12.05 8.79 8.81
C ASN A 707 12.30 9.84 7.73
N TYR A 708 11.31 10.65 7.44
CA TYR A 708 11.48 11.85 6.63
C TYR A 708 12.18 12.97 7.42
N ASN A 709 12.74 13.92 6.71
CA ASN A 709 13.49 15.08 7.25
C ASN A 709 14.72 14.71 8.09
N VAL A 710 15.30 13.54 7.86
CA VAL A 710 16.54 13.10 8.47
C VAL A 710 17.50 12.58 7.40
N TYR A 711 18.80 12.69 7.64
CA TYR A 711 19.77 12.09 6.73
C TYR A 711 19.69 10.57 6.78
N SER A 712 19.43 9.93 5.65
CA SER A 712 18.93 8.56 5.62
C SER A 712 19.99 7.46 5.61
N ILE A 713 21.20 7.66 5.05
CA ILE A 713 22.19 6.58 4.91
C ILE A 713 23.54 6.97 5.48
N PHE A 714 24.09 6.12 6.33
CA PHE A 714 25.47 6.21 6.80
C PHE A 714 26.21 4.91 6.53
N SER A 715 27.53 5.00 6.25
CA SER A 715 28.44 3.89 6.05
C SER A 715 29.63 3.96 6.98
N SER A 716 30.16 2.81 7.38
CA SER A 716 31.38 2.63 8.15
C SER A 716 32.26 1.61 7.46
N GLU A 717 33.59 1.82 7.50
CA GLU A 717 34.63 0.91 6.99
C GLU A 717 35.44 0.27 8.13
N ASP A 718 35.15 0.60 9.40
CA ASP A 718 35.96 0.28 10.57
C ASP A 718 35.14 -0.36 11.73
N GLY A 719 34.03 -0.99 11.40
CA GLY A 719 33.16 -1.69 12.36
C GLY A 719 32.39 -0.77 13.28
N GLY A 720 32.06 0.43 12.79
CA GLY A 720 31.26 1.41 13.49
C GLY A 720 32.02 2.35 14.40
N LYS A 721 33.35 2.46 14.27
CA LYS A 721 34.14 3.46 15.01
C LYS A 721 33.96 4.85 14.41
N THR A 722 33.92 4.93 13.07
CA THR A 722 33.64 6.15 12.32
C THR A 722 32.53 5.94 11.29
N TRP A 723 31.81 7.01 10.99
CA TRP A 723 30.66 6.96 10.08
C TRP A 723 30.70 8.11 9.09
N THR A 724 30.41 7.80 7.83
CA THR A 724 30.34 8.74 6.72
C THR A 724 28.92 8.78 6.16
N LYS A 725 28.42 9.96 5.84
CA LYS A 725 27.17 10.14 5.11
C LYS A 725 27.26 9.50 3.72
N ALA A 726 26.24 8.76 3.30
CA ALA A 726 26.27 8.01 2.04
C ALA A 726 24.97 8.08 1.21
N ALA A 727 23.94 8.83 1.64
CA ALA A 727 22.69 8.96 0.90
C ALA A 727 22.83 9.79 -0.39
N GLY A 728 23.77 10.72 -0.45
CA GLY A 728 24.06 11.49 -1.67
C GLY A 728 22.82 12.15 -2.25
N ASN A 729 22.53 11.86 -3.53
CA ASN A 729 21.38 12.42 -4.25
C ASN A 729 20.03 11.78 -3.91
N LEU A 730 19.93 10.83 -3.00
CA LEU A 730 18.64 10.45 -2.39
C LEU A 730 18.13 11.52 -1.44
N GLU A 731 18.99 12.39 -0.95
CA GLU A 731 18.65 13.58 -0.17
C GLU A 731 18.59 14.82 -1.05
N GLN A 732 17.58 15.64 -0.91
CA GLN A 732 17.54 16.93 -1.59
C GLN A 732 18.60 17.89 -1.02
N PHE A 733 18.79 17.86 0.30
CA PHE A 733 19.80 18.66 0.98
C PHE A 733 20.73 17.78 1.85
N GLY A 734 22.01 18.14 1.92
CA GLY A 734 23.00 17.40 2.73
C GLY A 734 22.74 17.37 4.24
N THR A 735 21.71 18.05 4.70
CA THR A 735 21.18 17.99 6.07
C THR A 735 20.22 16.81 6.28
N GLY A 736 19.61 16.27 5.22
CA GLY A 736 18.53 15.30 5.25
C GLY A 736 17.14 15.92 5.22
N LEU A 737 17.05 17.25 5.22
CA LEU A 737 15.79 17.97 5.02
C LEU A 737 15.39 17.95 3.54
N GLY A 738 14.10 18.09 3.26
CA GLY A 738 13.58 18.25 1.91
C GLY A 738 12.74 17.09 1.41
N ASP A 739 12.77 16.84 0.11
CA ASP A 739 11.83 16.00 -0.61
C ASP A 739 12.40 14.60 -0.96
N GLY A 740 13.52 14.20 -0.34
CA GLY A 740 14.13 12.89 -0.53
C GLY A 740 13.19 11.74 -0.10
N PRO A 741 13.23 10.56 -0.78
CA PRO A 741 12.41 9.42 -0.41
C PRO A 741 12.86 8.77 0.90
N SER A 742 11.94 8.16 1.63
CA SER A 742 12.25 7.33 2.79
C SER A 742 13.07 6.10 2.37
N VAL A 743 14.27 5.92 2.90
CA VAL A 743 15.13 4.74 2.65
C VAL A 743 14.78 3.64 3.64
N ARG A 744 14.25 2.53 3.16
CA ARG A 744 13.67 1.46 3.99
C ARG A 744 14.59 0.28 4.19
N TRP A 745 15.36 -0.09 3.16
CA TRP A 745 16.25 -1.25 3.19
C TRP A 745 17.53 -1.00 2.40
N LEU A 746 18.62 -1.62 2.81
CA LEU A 746 19.95 -1.52 2.20
C LEU A 746 20.59 -2.89 2.06
N SER A 747 21.47 -3.06 1.07
CA SER A 747 22.42 -4.17 1.02
C SER A 747 23.75 -3.76 0.40
N ILE A 748 24.80 -4.48 0.78
CA ILE A 748 26.14 -4.43 0.20
C ILE A 748 26.32 -5.74 -0.57
N LEU A 749 26.23 -5.69 -1.90
CA LEU A 749 26.33 -6.86 -2.76
C LEU A 749 27.72 -6.96 -3.37
N PRO A 750 28.52 -7.96 -3.01
CA PRO A 750 29.74 -8.31 -3.75
C PRO A 750 29.39 -8.77 -5.16
N VAL A 751 30.13 -8.26 -6.13
CA VAL A 751 30.02 -8.67 -7.54
C VAL A 751 31.42 -8.97 -8.10
N ASP A 752 31.51 -9.60 -9.28
CA ASP A 752 32.77 -10.10 -9.86
C ASP A 752 33.85 -9.00 -9.98
N ASP A 753 33.45 -7.78 -10.31
CA ASP A 753 34.33 -6.63 -10.54
C ASP A 753 34.27 -5.60 -9.40
N GLY A 754 33.72 -5.95 -8.21
CA GLY A 754 33.76 -5.06 -7.06
C GLY A 754 32.59 -5.17 -6.09
N THR A 755 31.88 -4.08 -5.88
CA THR A 755 30.74 -3.97 -4.97
C THR A 755 29.65 -3.12 -5.61
N VAL A 756 28.39 -3.54 -5.41
CA VAL A 756 27.19 -2.77 -5.71
C VAL A 756 26.46 -2.50 -4.40
N TYR A 757 26.00 -1.29 -4.21
CA TYR A 757 25.19 -0.87 -3.07
C TYR A 757 23.76 -0.69 -3.53
N LEU A 758 22.80 -1.23 -2.77
CA LEU A 758 21.39 -1.30 -3.11
C LEU A 758 20.54 -0.62 -2.05
N ALA A 759 19.49 0.09 -2.48
CA ALA A 759 18.56 0.78 -1.60
C ALA A 759 17.10 0.64 -2.06
N ALA A 760 16.25 0.11 -1.19
CA ALA A 760 14.80 0.14 -1.35
C ALA A 760 14.23 1.38 -0.66
N THR A 761 13.32 2.06 -1.35
CA THR A 761 12.77 3.34 -0.88
C THR A 761 11.26 3.40 -1.00
N SER A 762 10.66 4.44 -0.42
CA SER A 762 9.23 4.75 -0.63
C SER A 762 8.89 5.08 -2.09
N ALA A 763 9.86 5.37 -2.93
CA ALA A 763 9.65 5.79 -4.32
C ALA A 763 10.56 5.05 -5.32
N GLY A 764 10.65 3.72 -5.17
CA GLY A 764 11.38 2.85 -6.09
C GLY A 764 12.63 2.22 -5.50
N PHE A 765 13.39 1.54 -6.36
CA PHE A 765 14.60 0.80 -6.04
C PHE A 765 15.81 1.46 -6.70
N PHE A 766 16.87 1.65 -5.94
CA PHE A 766 18.06 2.38 -6.36
C PHE A 766 19.35 1.57 -6.18
N ALA A 767 20.35 1.85 -7.00
CA ALA A 767 21.68 1.25 -6.89
C ALA A 767 22.78 2.26 -7.15
N THR A 768 23.98 1.98 -6.61
CA THR A 768 25.24 2.66 -6.93
C THR A 768 26.39 1.68 -6.81
N ASP A 769 27.47 1.90 -7.56
CA ASP A 769 28.71 1.10 -7.48
C ASP A 769 29.81 1.78 -6.68
N THR A 770 29.58 3.00 -6.18
CA THR A 770 30.57 3.80 -5.47
C THR A 770 29.93 4.71 -4.44
N LEU A 771 30.42 4.66 -3.20
CA LEU A 771 30.05 5.60 -2.15
C LEU A 771 31.06 6.77 -2.12
N GLN A 772 30.58 7.99 -2.28
CA GLN A 772 31.36 9.23 -2.30
C GLN A 772 30.87 10.25 -1.29
N GLY A 773 30.43 9.80 -0.13
CA GLY A 773 29.87 10.67 0.91
C GLY A 773 28.62 11.41 0.43
N LEU A 774 28.59 12.72 0.61
CA LEU A 774 27.50 13.58 0.13
C LEU A 774 27.36 13.59 -1.41
N ASN A 775 28.41 13.21 -2.14
CA ASN A 775 28.42 13.18 -3.59
C ASN A 775 28.03 11.80 -4.17
N THR A 776 27.64 10.85 -3.33
CA THR A 776 27.15 9.54 -3.79
C THR A 776 25.99 9.72 -4.76
N LYS A 777 26.05 9.05 -5.89
CA LYS A 777 24.98 9.11 -6.91
C LYS A 777 24.26 7.77 -7.02
N TRP A 778 23.07 7.74 -6.50
CA TRP A 778 22.13 6.64 -6.63
C TRP A 778 21.30 6.77 -7.90
N VAL A 779 21.06 5.68 -8.58
CA VAL A 779 20.32 5.61 -9.84
C VAL A 779 19.13 4.68 -9.68
N GLN A 780 17.94 5.14 -10.08
CA GLN A 780 16.72 4.32 -10.04
C GLN A 780 16.84 3.17 -11.03
N GLN A 781 16.68 1.96 -10.52
CA GLN A 781 16.66 0.74 -11.32
C GLN A 781 15.22 0.36 -11.68
N ALA A 782 15.02 -0.38 -12.80
CA ALA A 782 13.72 -0.89 -13.23
C ALA A 782 12.59 0.17 -13.22
N SER A 783 12.89 1.38 -13.67
CA SER A 783 11.92 2.49 -13.65
C SER A 783 10.67 2.25 -14.51
N GLY A 784 10.75 1.33 -15.48
CA GLY A 784 9.61 0.91 -16.31
C GLY A 784 8.78 -0.23 -15.70
N GLU A 785 9.42 -1.15 -14.99
CA GLU A 785 8.78 -2.34 -14.43
C GLU A 785 8.28 -2.10 -13.00
N ILE A 786 9.16 -1.59 -12.12
CA ILE A 786 8.87 -1.30 -10.71
C ILE A 786 8.37 0.14 -10.56
N GLY A 787 9.00 1.07 -11.26
CA GLY A 787 8.67 2.50 -11.18
C GLY A 787 8.87 3.08 -9.78
N ASN A 788 7.91 3.90 -9.36
CA ASN A 788 7.91 4.57 -8.06
C ASN A 788 7.14 3.78 -6.98
N MET A 789 7.06 2.46 -7.09
CA MET A 789 6.44 1.63 -6.06
C MET A 789 7.16 1.77 -4.73
N VAL A 790 6.41 1.66 -3.66
CA VAL A 790 7.00 1.50 -2.33
C VAL A 790 7.69 0.14 -2.27
N CYS A 791 9.00 0.16 -2.03
CA CYS A 791 9.83 -1.02 -1.85
C CYS A 791 10.20 -1.10 -0.36
N ASP A 792 9.67 -2.09 0.34
CA ASP A 792 9.87 -2.20 1.80
C ASP A 792 11.14 -2.97 2.17
N MET A 793 11.40 -4.07 1.48
CA MET A 793 12.54 -4.93 1.74
C MET A 793 12.96 -5.67 0.48
N PHE A 794 14.21 -6.05 0.41
CA PHE A 794 14.72 -7.02 -0.55
C PHE A 794 15.76 -7.91 0.13
N ASP A 795 15.96 -9.10 -0.45
CA ASP A 795 17.00 -10.04 -0.04
C ASP A 795 17.94 -10.32 -1.21
N VAL A 796 19.21 -10.61 -0.92
CA VAL A 796 20.24 -10.84 -1.93
C VAL A 796 20.94 -12.15 -1.69
N ARG A 797 21.20 -12.91 -2.77
CA ARG A 797 22.04 -14.11 -2.76
C ARG A 797 23.36 -13.79 -3.47
N PRO A 798 24.45 -13.57 -2.72
CA PRO A 798 25.73 -13.15 -3.33
C PRO A 798 26.36 -14.17 -4.27
N SER A 799 26.05 -15.47 -4.11
CA SER A 799 26.66 -16.56 -4.89
C SER A 799 26.32 -16.49 -6.39
N ASP A 800 25.20 -15.87 -6.77
CA ASP A 800 24.77 -15.72 -8.16
C ASP A 800 24.18 -14.34 -8.46
N GLY A 801 24.33 -13.40 -7.53
CA GLY A 801 23.84 -12.04 -7.66
C GLY A 801 22.32 -11.90 -7.69
N THR A 802 21.55 -12.93 -7.26
CA THR A 802 20.08 -12.86 -7.24
C THR A 802 19.60 -11.85 -6.21
N ILE A 803 18.70 -10.97 -6.64
CA ILE A 803 17.96 -10.05 -5.80
C ILE A 803 16.49 -10.44 -5.85
N ALA A 804 15.82 -10.53 -4.71
CA ALA A 804 14.37 -10.60 -4.58
C ALA A 804 13.86 -9.34 -3.90
N LEU A 805 12.96 -8.60 -4.55
CA LEU A 805 12.45 -7.30 -4.09
C LEU A 805 10.96 -7.39 -3.78
N ALA A 806 10.57 -7.08 -2.56
CA ALA A 806 9.19 -6.98 -2.08
C ALA A 806 8.65 -5.57 -2.30
N THR A 807 7.51 -5.46 -2.99
CA THR A 807 6.81 -4.20 -3.21
C THR A 807 5.48 -4.15 -2.48
N HIS A 808 5.08 -2.97 -2.03
CA HIS A 808 3.82 -2.78 -1.32
C HIS A 808 2.68 -2.43 -2.30
N GLY A 809 2.14 -3.46 -2.99
CA GLY A 809 1.02 -3.32 -3.92
C GLY A 809 1.29 -3.71 -5.38
N ASN A 810 2.45 -4.32 -5.66
CA ASN A 810 2.77 -4.85 -6.99
C ASN A 810 3.63 -6.12 -6.94
N GLY A 811 3.40 -6.97 -5.93
CA GLY A 811 4.05 -8.26 -5.84
C GLY A 811 5.56 -8.24 -5.57
N VAL A 812 6.23 -9.31 -5.99
CA VAL A 812 7.67 -9.53 -5.83
C VAL A 812 8.36 -9.53 -7.20
N TYR A 813 9.55 -8.94 -7.25
CA TYR A 813 10.41 -8.93 -8.43
C TYR A 813 11.74 -9.62 -8.15
N THR A 814 12.36 -10.21 -9.18
CA THR A 814 13.73 -10.73 -9.09
C THR A 814 14.59 -10.23 -10.24
N ALA A 815 15.89 -10.05 -9.96
CA ALA A 815 16.93 -9.77 -10.96
C ALA A 815 18.25 -10.42 -10.55
N ASN A 816 19.21 -10.52 -11.47
CA ASN A 816 20.57 -10.96 -11.18
C ASN A 816 21.55 -9.83 -11.47
N ILE A 817 22.41 -9.51 -10.50
CA ILE A 817 23.48 -8.52 -10.60
C ILE A 817 24.78 -9.21 -10.21
N VAL A 818 25.61 -9.53 -11.19
CA VAL A 818 26.87 -10.24 -11.00
C VAL A 818 28.10 -9.37 -11.24
N LYS A 819 27.93 -8.22 -11.88
CA LYS A 819 29.00 -7.23 -12.12
C LYS A 819 28.43 -5.80 -12.04
N LYS A 820 29.30 -4.80 -11.84
CA LYS A 820 28.91 -3.39 -11.80
C LYS A 820 28.19 -2.91 -13.05
N GLY A 821 28.53 -3.50 -14.22
CA GLY A 821 27.87 -3.16 -15.48
C GLY A 821 26.41 -3.64 -15.58
N ASP A 822 25.93 -4.48 -14.66
CA ASP A 822 24.55 -4.96 -14.64
C ASP A 822 23.58 -3.96 -14.01
N ILE A 823 24.11 -2.96 -13.27
CA ILE A 823 23.30 -1.83 -12.80
C ILE A 823 23.51 -0.63 -13.72
N LEU A 824 22.52 0.24 -13.73
CA LEU A 824 22.72 1.59 -14.21
C LEU A 824 23.41 2.38 -13.09
N ASN A 825 24.60 2.87 -13.36
CA ASN A 825 25.32 3.78 -12.48
C ASN A 825 25.44 5.17 -13.11
N ALA A 826 25.82 6.14 -12.30
CA ALA A 826 25.94 7.54 -12.75
C ALA A 826 26.96 7.69 -13.89
N GLU A 827 28.06 6.92 -13.88
CA GLU A 827 29.09 6.97 -14.92
C GLU A 827 28.57 6.44 -16.26
N ASN A 828 27.74 5.37 -16.24
CA ASN A 828 27.11 4.84 -17.43
C ASN A 828 26.04 5.79 -17.99
N ILE A 829 25.32 6.52 -17.12
CA ILE A 829 24.37 7.56 -17.54
C ILE A 829 25.10 8.78 -18.11
N GLU A 830 26.20 9.20 -17.52
CA GLU A 830 27.03 10.30 -18.06
C GLU A 830 27.66 9.94 -19.40
N LYS A 831 27.97 8.66 -19.63
CA LYS A 831 28.41 8.13 -20.95
C LYS A 831 27.28 8.03 -21.97
N LEU A 832 26.03 7.96 -21.51
CA LEU A 832 24.85 7.98 -22.37
C LEU A 832 24.49 9.45 -22.62
N ALA A 833 24.87 9.96 -23.77
CA ALA A 833 24.66 11.33 -24.18
C ALA A 833 23.18 11.74 -24.05
N VAL A 834 22.88 12.69 -23.18
CA VAL A 834 21.55 13.29 -23.10
C VAL A 834 21.36 14.22 -24.28
N LEU A 835 20.63 13.76 -25.27
CA LEU A 835 20.19 14.57 -26.41
C LEU A 835 18.95 15.37 -26.00
N ARG A 836 19.12 16.67 -25.77
CA ARG A 836 18.02 17.61 -25.60
C ARG A 836 17.66 18.17 -26.96
N ALA A 837 16.40 18.10 -27.37
CA ALA A 837 15.94 18.66 -28.62
C ALA A 837 14.52 19.21 -28.50
N VAL A 838 14.23 20.22 -29.27
CA VAL A 838 12.92 20.89 -29.37
C VAL A 838 12.53 20.98 -30.85
N ILE A 839 11.24 20.84 -31.11
CA ILE A 839 10.65 20.98 -32.44
C ILE A 839 9.76 22.23 -32.44
N SER A 840 9.91 23.08 -33.47
CA SER A 840 9.10 24.28 -33.67
C SER A 840 8.92 24.59 -35.17
N PRO A 841 7.72 24.99 -35.64
CA PRO A 841 6.46 25.00 -34.91
C PRO A 841 5.88 23.58 -34.68
N ASN A 842 4.97 23.46 -33.73
CA ASN A 842 4.19 22.24 -33.52
C ASN A 842 2.81 22.65 -32.97
N PRO A 843 1.72 22.54 -33.73
CA PRO A 843 1.57 21.96 -35.07
C PRO A 843 2.39 22.64 -36.19
N ALA A 844 2.75 21.88 -37.20
CA ALA A 844 3.58 22.34 -38.34
C ALA A 844 2.90 22.04 -39.68
N SER A 845 3.05 22.96 -40.66
CA SER A 845 2.45 22.78 -41.99
C SER A 845 3.48 22.38 -43.06
N ASN A 846 4.50 23.18 -43.28
CA ASN A 846 5.46 22.99 -44.37
C ASN A 846 6.86 22.58 -43.93
N LEU A 847 7.24 22.98 -42.75
CA LEU A 847 8.60 22.85 -42.22
C LEU A 847 8.60 22.74 -40.69
N ILE A 848 9.46 21.91 -40.18
CA ILE A 848 9.83 21.93 -38.75
C ILE A 848 11.30 22.26 -38.61
N ARG A 849 11.60 23.12 -37.67
CA ARG A 849 12.95 23.37 -37.19
C ARG A 849 13.21 22.56 -35.94
N ILE A 850 14.27 21.81 -35.94
CA ILE A 850 14.69 20.95 -34.84
C ILE A 850 15.99 21.51 -34.31
N THR A 851 15.94 22.01 -33.08
CA THR A 851 17.15 22.50 -32.38
C THR A 851 17.45 21.57 -31.22
N GLY A 852 18.69 21.28 -30.98
CA GLY A 852 19.09 20.41 -29.91
C GLY A 852 20.47 20.65 -29.40
N ASN A 853 20.76 20.06 -28.22
CA ASN A 853 22.08 20.12 -27.59
C ASN A 853 22.46 18.71 -27.12
N CYS A 854 23.72 18.38 -27.29
CA CYS A 854 24.33 17.10 -26.96
C CYS A 854 25.53 17.28 -26.05
N GLU A 855 25.29 17.68 -24.80
CA GLU A 855 26.30 18.14 -23.86
C GLU A 855 27.38 17.12 -23.48
N SER A 856 27.01 15.84 -23.41
CA SER A 856 27.88 14.78 -22.90
C SER A 856 28.79 14.11 -23.95
N LEU A 857 28.41 14.16 -25.23
CA LEU A 857 29.25 13.58 -26.32
C LEU A 857 30.53 14.43 -26.66
N GLN A 858 30.65 15.60 -26.06
CA GLN A 858 31.47 16.65 -26.67
C GLN A 858 32.82 16.91 -26.00
N LYS A 859 33.11 16.27 -24.89
CA LYS A 859 34.46 16.49 -24.31
C LYS A 859 35.58 15.98 -25.21
N ASN A 860 35.29 15.07 -26.15
CA ASN A 860 36.34 14.42 -26.97
C ASN A 860 36.00 14.14 -28.47
N LEU A 861 34.88 14.63 -29.02
CA LEU A 861 34.51 14.38 -30.41
C LEU A 861 34.51 15.64 -31.26
N THR A 862 35.07 15.57 -32.51
CA THR A 862 35.02 16.65 -33.48
C THR A 862 33.63 16.68 -34.16
N GLN A 863 33.25 17.83 -34.79
CA GLN A 863 32.01 17.96 -35.55
C GLN A 863 31.88 16.89 -36.67
N ASN A 864 32.97 16.50 -37.27
CA ASN A 864 33.01 15.42 -38.28
C ASN A 864 32.67 14.06 -37.68
N GLN A 865 33.11 13.76 -36.47
CA GLN A 865 32.77 12.53 -35.75
C GLN A 865 31.33 12.51 -35.28
N LEU A 866 30.74 13.67 -34.91
CA LEU A 866 29.33 13.78 -34.54
C LEU A 866 28.41 13.65 -35.72
N SER A 867 28.77 14.13 -36.91
CA SER A 867 27.94 14.02 -38.14
C SER A 867 27.87 12.57 -38.65
N THR A 868 28.88 11.75 -38.39
CA THR A 868 28.92 10.36 -38.79
C THR A 868 27.88 9.56 -38.01
N ASN A 869 26.91 8.90 -38.68
CA ASN A 869 25.78 8.18 -38.11
C ASN A 869 24.73 9.08 -37.41
N SER A 870 24.61 10.33 -37.75
CA SER A 870 23.58 11.22 -37.21
C SER A 870 22.49 11.51 -38.27
N SER A 871 21.22 11.50 -37.82
CA SER A 871 20.07 11.67 -38.73
C SER A 871 18.82 12.12 -38.00
N ILE A 872 17.92 12.76 -38.75
CA ILE A 872 16.54 13.01 -38.34
C ILE A 872 15.64 12.08 -39.16
N THR A 873 14.75 11.37 -38.50
CA THR A 873 13.80 10.46 -39.14
C THR A 873 12.38 10.78 -38.69
N LEU A 874 11.49 11.07 -39.63
CA LEU A 874 10.06 11.19 -39.42
C LEU A 874 9.42 9.81 -39.55
N VAL A 875 8.67 9.39 -38.54
CA VAL A 875 7.96 8.11 -38.52
C VAL A 875 6.46 8.32 -38.24
N ASP A 876 5.62 7.49 -38.81
CA ASP A 876 4.19 7.48 -38.56
C ASP A 876 3.86 6.78 -37.22
N PRO A 877 2.61 6.83 -36.73
CA PRO A 877 2.22 6.18 -35.47
C PRO A 877 2.42 4.65 -35.43
N LEU A 878 2.55 4.00 -36.58
CA LEU A 878 2.86 2.57 -36.70
C LEU A 878 4.37 2.30 -36.71
N GLY A 879 5.22 3.35 -36.61
CA GLY A 879 6.66 3.24 -36.58
C GLY A 879 7.31 3.14 -37.98
N ARG A 880 6.56 3.28 -39.06
CA ARG A 880 7.07 3.26 -40.45
C ARG A 880 7.80 4.55 -40.75
N ILE A 881 8.95 4.45 -41.42
CA ILE A 881 9.74 5.62 -41.81
C ILE A 881 9.05 6.34 -42.95
N VAL A 882 8.74 7.61 -42.75
CA VAL A 882 8.11 8.50 -43.73
C VAL A 882 9.19 9.31 -44.45
N LYS A 883 10.19 9.81 -43.70
CA LYS A 883 11.28 10.61 -44.24
C LYS A 883 12.50 10.49 -43.38
N THR A 884 13.70 10.47 -43.97
CA THR A 884 14.97 10.51 -43.27
C THR A 884 15.89 11.57 -43.85
N GLN A 885 16.52 12.34 -43.03
CA GLN A 885 17.50 13.36 -43.39
C GLN A 885 18.78 13.16 -42.55
N PRO A 886 19.94 12.88 -43.16
CA PRO A 886 21.19 12.83 -42.46
C PRO A 886 21.59 14.22 -41.91
N LEU A 887 22.22 14.25 -40.77
CA LEU A 887 22.83 15.45 -40.21
C LEU A 887 24.25 15.58 -40.75
N THR A 888 24.51 16.72 -41.31
CA THR A 888 25.86 17.07 -41.85
C THR A 888 26.62 17.95 -40.86
N THR A 889 27.90 18.14 -41.08
CA THR A 889 28.74 19.00 -40.22
C THR A 889 28.23 20.45 -40.10
N SER A 890 27.57 20.95 -41.16
CA SER A 890 26.95 22.27 -41.17
C SER A 890 25.71 22.40 -40.26
N ASN A 891 25.12 21.28 -39.84
CA ASN A 891 24.02 21.31 -38.88
C ASN A 891 24.49 21.49 -37.44
N PHE A 892 25.77 21.32 -37.15
CA PHE A 892 26.33 21.44 -35.80
C PHE A 892 26.90 22.84 -35.55
N LEU A 893 26.41 23.47 -34.50
CA LEU A 893 26.81 24.82 -34.10
C LEU A 893 28.12 24.80 -33.29
N PRO A 894 28.97 25.88 -33.35
CA PRO A 894 30.21 25.93 -32.59
C PRO A 894 30.07 25.76 -31.09
N ASN A 895 28.94 26.11 -30.51
CA ASN A 895 28.60 26.08 -29.09
C ASN A 895 27.91 24.78 -28.63
N LYS A 896 28.09 23.67 -29.36
CA LYS A 896 27.66 22.35 -28.93
C LYS A 896 26.20 22.00 -29.16
N GLY A 897 25.47 22.81 -29.93
CA GLY A 897 24.14 22.50 -30.39
C GLY A 897 24.12 22.01 -31.83
N PHE A 898 22.96 21.61 -32.30
CA PHE A 898 22.65 21.38 -33.71
C PHE A 898 21.31 22.02 -34.06
N GLU A 899 21.22 22.39 -35.32
CA GLU A 899 19.99 22.93 -35.88
C GLU A 899 19.79 22.34 -37.26
N VAL A 900 18.56 21.89 -37.54
CA VAL A 900 18.18 21.31 -38.82
C VAL A 900 16.72 21.61 -39.14
N GLU A 901 16.46 21.91 -40.40
CA GLU A 901 15.11 22.06 -40.90
C GLU A 901 14.70 20.79 -41.65
N LEU A 902 13.55 20.24 -41.32
CA LEU A 902 12.95 19.11 -41.99
C LEU A 902 11.67 19.58 -42.74
N SER A 903 11.70 19.52 -44.05
CA SER A 903 10.54 19.83 -44.87
C SER A 903 9.47 18.76 -44.69
N LEU A 904 8.23 19.19 -44.48
CA LEU A 904 7.03 18.35 -44.37
C LEU A 904 6.20 18.34 -45.66
N GLN A 905 6.72 18.88 -46.73
CA GLN A 905 6.03 18.93 -48.03
C GLN A 905 5.67 17.51 -48.49
N ASN A 906 4.42 17.30 -48.89
CA ASN A 906 3.83 16.02 -49.27
C ASN A 906 3.66 15.02 -48.13
N ILE A 907 3.73 15.46 -46.83
CA ILE A 907 3.39 14.63 -45.68
C ILE A 907 1.90 14.86 -45.37
N PRO A 908 1.06 13.82 -45.29
CA PRO A 908 -0.36 13.96 -44.95
C PRO A 908 -0.55 14.53 -43.52
N ASP A 909 -1.71 15.16 -43.32
CA ASP A 909 -2.12 15.61 -41.98
C ASP A 909 -2.17 14.46 -41.01
N GLY A 910 -1.65 14.66 -39.80
CA GLY A 910 -1.68 13.64 -38.79
C GLY A 910 -0.58 13.76 -37.72
N TYR A 911 -0.61 12.82 -36.79
CA TYR A 911 0.42 12.69 -35.80
C TYR A 911 1.60 11.89 -36.34
N TYR A 912 2.79 12.40 -36.06
CA TYR A 912 4.06 11.76 -36.41
C TYR A 912 5.03 11.87 -35.26
N TYR A 913 6.12 11.13 -35.35
CA TYR A 913 7.23 11.21 -34.40
C TYR A 913 8.52 11.52 -35.14
N VAL A 914 9.26 12.50 -34.62
CA VAL A 914 10.61 12.85 -35.12
C VAL A 914 11.62 12.14 -34.27
N ARG A 915 12.35 11.19 -34.84
CA ARG A 915 13.49 10.50 -34.24
C ARG A 915 14.77 11.24 -34.60
N ILE A 916 15.44 11.76 -33.61
CA ILE A 916 16.69 12.52 -33.73
C ILE A 916 17.82 11.64 -33.23
N LYS A 917 18.74 11.27 -34.10
CA LYS A 917 19.91 10.50 -33.76
C LYS A 917 21.15 11.35 -33.93
N VAL A 918 21.98 11.49 -32.90
CA VAL A 918 23.29 12.19 -32.94
C VAL A 918 24.32 11.24 -32.36
N GLY A 919 25.13 10.64 -33.25
CA GLY A 919 26.06 9.58 -32.88
C GLY A 919 25.34 8.37 -32.27
N LYS A 920 25.56 8.14 -30.99
CA LYS A 920 24.88 7.07 -30.22
C LYS A 920 23.60 7.56 -29.50
N ALA A 921 23.39 8.87 -29.39
CA ALA A 921 22.23 9.45 -28.71
C ALA A 921 20.99 9.44 -29.58
N LEU A 922 19.84 9.12 -29.00
CA LEU A 922 18.55 9.08 -29.68
C LEU A 922 17.49 9.82 -28.86
N LYS A 923 16.71 10.69 -29.51
CA LYS A 923 15.55 11.36 -28.95
C LYS A 923 14.36 11.21 -29.88
N THR A 924 13.18 10.98 -29.34
CA THR A 924 11.94 10.95 -30.12
C THR A 924 10.97 12.00 -29.57
N LEU A 925 10.43 12.82 -30.45
CA LEU A 925 9.50 13.91 -30.11
C LEU A 925 8.25 13.80 -30.98
N PRO A 926 7.04 14.03 -30.45
CA PRO A 926 5.83 14.05 -31.24
C PRO A 926 5.74 15.35 -32.06
N VAL A 927 5.17 15.26 -33.26
CA VAL A 927 4.83 16.40 -34.10
C VAL A 927 3.48 16.19 -34.73
N PHE A 928 2.68 17.23 -34.75
CA PHE A 928 1.40 17.25 -35.50
C PHE A 928 1.56 18.02 -36.81
N VAL A 929 1.36 17.36 -37.93
CA VAL A 929 1.43 17.94 -39.26
C VAL A 929 0.02 18.36 -39.70
N THR A 930 -0.11 19.60 -40.14
CA THR A 930 -1.37 20.15 -40.68
C THR A 930 -1.13 20.68 -42.09
N ALA A 931 -2.05 20.44 -43.05
CA ALA A 931 -1.96 21.06 -44.37
C ALA A 931 -1.94 22.59 -44.25
N SER A 932 -1.07 23.22 -44.99
CA SER A 932 -1.19 24.68 -45.20
C SER A 932 -2.48 24.94 -45.95
N ARG A 933 -3.45 25.58 -45.31
CA ARG A 933 -4.65 26.13 -46.01
C ARG A 933 -4.26 27.35 -46.80
#